data_09d5fae7c0501fcb0b88d6a774191150
#
_entry.id   09d5fae7c0501fcb0b88d6a774191150
#
_cell.length_a   1.000
_cell.length_b   1.000
_cell.length_c   1.000
_cell.angle_alpha   90.00
_cell.angle_beta   90.00
_cell.angle_gamma   90.00
#
_symmetry.space_group_name_H-M   'P 1'
#
loop_
_entity.id
_entity.type
_entity.pdbx_description
1 polymer ?
#
loop_
_entity_poly.entity_id
_entity_poly.type
_entity_poly.pdbx_seq_one_letter_code
_entity_poly.pdbx_strand_id
1 'polypeptide(L)'
;MGVVMDADAPQAPEGVEIKEAMWPLERVPLLTPEYLEMVRQLAVRHLLSAGEVLGSLLPAGLRTSQVRLRVLGSGKPRTLYLKEVAKTSLPERTHLGEAWATGNVEVLDAGFDAEVQEVCVVTQDPPWPVRPSAKRQIEVLEYLWDNGAVSRKILLGQCGAQASQALNALAERGLVAVGPLESLSSLACSCPVQTEEDADALLPMHDAGFVLTPAQQEAVDEFTGALDSEFPETRLLFGITGSGKTAVYLELAARTLQRGKSVLLLAPEVALACKLERAVRAALAGSDVFLFHGYQSAAERERTFRALASREAPCIIIGTRSALFLPVPQLGALVLDEEHDGSFKQDERLVYQAKEVAHFRMQQVKGLLVLGSATPDIKTFHAARQGLIPLARLAERVGGGTLPDVELVDIKGLSPSDGLLAPKSLAALKDVISKGEQAVILLNRRGYAPLMYCLDCGTVARCPHCEIGLTYHKGRERLICHYCGYATPYPVTCSSCKGLHYLPMGEGTEKLEEGLVHALPPGTKVLRLDRDSTRRPGRMEAILEAFGKGEAQVLVGTQMLSKGHHFPNVTLAIIADGDLGLNLPDYRAAERTFQLLVQASGRAGRGEKAGRVFIQTRDPAHYCWEFVRSADYEGFFDEEIRRRERRRYPPFVKLALVRASFPIDWEPGAGWLDSLTLLAREKGKASGVLVLGHTPSPLPLLRGRKRFQWAFKGQDWTSIRSVFHEMRVAAPRDGKLRLALDIDPVNML
;
A
#
# COMPACT_ATOMS: atom_id res chain seq x y z
N MET A 1 -26.91 -0.53 -10.96
CA MET A 1 -26.36 -1.69 -11.65
C MET A 1 -26.29 -2.85 -10.67
N GLY A 2 -26.58 -4.07 -11.05
CA GLY A 2 -26.55 -5.28 -10.22
C GLY A 2 -25.76 -6.38 -10.93
N VAL A 3 -25.30 -7.35 -10.17
CA VAL A 3 -24.67 -8.57 -10.69
C VAL A 3 -25.57 -9.74 -10.29
N VAL A 4 -25.90 -10.60 -11.25
CA VAL A 4 -26.62 -11.84 -10.98
C VAL A 4 -25.63 -12.81 -10.34
N MET A 5 -25.86 -13.13 -9.07
CA MET A 5 -25.00 -14.03 -8.28
C MET A 5 -25.44 -15.49 -8.42
N ASP A 6 -26.71 -15.72 -8.65
CA ASP A 6 -27.30 -17.04 -8.81
C ASP A 6 -28.58 -16.92 -9.66
N ALA A 7 -28.73 -17.79 -10.63
CA ALA A 7 -29.92 -17.82 -11.50
C ALA A 7 -31.06 -18.62 -10.87
N ASP A 8 -30.78 -19.56 -9.97
CA ASP A 8 -31.71 -20.47 -9.35
C ASP A 8 -32.02 -20.09 -7.89
N ALA A 9 -32.03 -18.79 -7.59
CA ALA A 9 -32.23 -18.29 -6.22
C ALA A 9 -33.61 -18.76 -5.68
N PRO A 10 -33.66 -19.22 -4.42
CA PRO A 10 -34.91 -19.55 -3.76
C PRO A 10 -35.80 -18.29 -3.60
N GLN A 11 -37.09 -18.51 -3.36
CA GLN A 11 -38.10 -17.45 -3.21
C GLN A 11 -37.57 -16.29 -2.32
N ALA A 12 -37.93 -15.06 -2.69
CA ALA A 12 -37.57 -13.89 -1.92
C ALA A 12 -38.03 -14.01 -0.46
N PRO A 13 -37.24 -13.51 0.50
CA PRO A 13 -37.69 -13.41 1.88
C PRO A 13 -38.99 -12.61 1.99
N GLU A 14 -39.91 -12.99 2.91
CA GLU A 14 -41.12 -12.24 3.15
C GLU A 14 -40.87 -10.77 3.41
N GLY A 15 -41.61 -9.89 2.75
CA GLY A 15 -41.51 -8.44 2.89
C GLY A 15 -40.41 -7.76 2.04
N VAL A 16 -39.71 -8.49 1.18
CA VAL A 16 -38.76 -7.93 0.23
C VAL A 16 -39.41 -7.76 -1.14
N GLU A 17 -39.51 -6.52 -1.62
CA GLU A 17 -39.97 -6.21 -2.97
C GLU A 17 -38.88 -6.59 -3.98
N ILE A 18 -39.19 -7.56 -4.86
CA ILE A 18 -38.30 -7.93 -5.96
C ILE A 18 -38.47 -6.90 -7.07
N LYS A 19 -37.35 -6.24 -7.43
CA LYS A 19 -37.31 -5.34 -8.59
C LYS A 19 -36.89 -6.13 -9.82
N GLU A 20 -37.60 -5.95 -10.90
CA GLU A 20 -37.25 -6.54 -12.20
C GLU A 20 -35.87 -6.03 -12.67
N ALA A 21 -35.06 -6.91 -13.27
CA ALA A 21 -33.84 -6.50 -13.96
C ALA A 21 -34.20 -5.67 -15.19
N MET A 22 -33.70 -4.45 -15.27
CA MET A 22 -34.07 -3.52 -16.35
C MET A 22 -33.48 -3.93 -17.71
N TRP A 23 -32.23 -4.42 -17.72
CA TRP A 23 -31.52 -4.76 -18.95
C TRP A 23 -30.27 -5.59 -18.66
N PRO A 24 -29.98 -6.64 -19.43
CA PRO A 24 -28.66 -7.32 -19.39
C PRO A 24 -27.60 -6.42 -20.06
N LEU A 25 -26.47 -6.23 -19.40
CA LEU A 25 -25.39 -5.39 -19.93
C LEU A 25 -24.39 -6.17 -20.78
N GLU A 26 -24.27 -7.46 -20.54
CA GLU A 26 -23.33 -8.35 -21.21
C GLU A 26 -24.05 -9.59 -21.76
N ARG A 27 -23.57 -10.07 -22.93
CA ARG A 27 -24.01 -11.33 -23.53
C ARG A 27 -23.30 -12.54 -22.97
N VAL A 28 -22.02 -12.34 -22.59
CA VAL A 28 -21.17 -13.33 -21.95
C VAL A 28 -20.84 -12.78 -20.56
N PRO A 29 -20.92 -13.61 -19.51
CA PRO A 29 -20.62 -13.18 -18.15
C PRO A 29 -19.20 -12.58 -18.06
N LEU A 30 -19.09 -11.35 -17.57
CA LEU A 30 -17.80 -10.69 -17.28
C LEU A 30 -17.12 -11.29 -16.05
N LEU A 31 -17.88 -11.85 -15.14
CA LEU A 31 -17.40 -12.43 -13.90
C LEU A 31 -17.55 -13.95 -13.94
N THR A 32 -16.46 -14.65 -13.76
CA THR A 32 -16.45 -16.11 -13.70
C THR A 32 -17.05 -16.61 -12.39
N PRO A 33 -17.51 -17.88 -12.31
CA PRO A 33 -17.96 -18.49 -11.05
C PRO A 33 -16.90 -18.37 -9.94
N GLU A 34 -15.62 -18.55 -10.25
CA GLU A 34 -14.50 -18.42 -9.31
C GLU A 34 -14.39 -16.99 -8.78
N TYR A 35 -14.61 -15.99 -9.63
CA TYR A 35 -14.62 -14.58 -9.20
C TYR A 35 -15.77 -14.32 -8.23
N LEU A 36 -16.97 -14.82 -8.52
CA LEU A 36 -18.13 -14.67 -7.65
C LEU A 36 -17.94 -15.39 -6.31
N GLU A 37 -17.30 -16.56 -6.33
CA GLU A 37 -16.96 -17.28 -5.09
C GLU A 37 -15.95 -16.51 -4.24
N MET A 38 -14.91 -15.93 -4.84
CA MET A 38 -13.98 -15.00 -4.15
C MET A 38 -14.75 -13.85 -3.49
N VAL A 39 -15.72 -13.25 -4.18
CA VAL A 39 -16.56 -12.18 -3.63
C VAL A 39 -17.38 -12.68 -2.43
N ARG A 40 -18.00 -13.88 -2.51
CA ARG A 40 -18.73 -14.48 -1.39
C ARG A 40 -17.83 -14.70 -0.17
N GLN A 41 -16.64 -15.25 -0.37
CA GLN A 41 -15.69 -15.51 0.71
C GLN A 41 -15.23 -14.20 1.39
N LEU A 42 -14.93 -13.17 0.62
CA LEU A 42 -14.60 -11.85 1.15
C LEU A 42 -15.78 -11.24 1.92
N ALA A 43 -17.00 -11.36 1.41
CA ALA A 43 -18.20 -10.87 2.07
C ALA A 43 -18.41 -11.53 3.45
N VAL A 44 -18.34 -12.86 3.51
CA VAL A 44 -18.44 -13.62 4.78
C VAL A 44 -17.32 -13.26 5.74
N ARG A 45 -16.07 -13.18 5.23
CA ARG A 45 -14.90 -12.94 6.07
C ARG A 45 -14.91 -11.57 6.73
N HIS A 46 -15.33 -10.55 5.98
CA HIS A 46 -15.37 -9.17 6.47
C HIS A 46 -16.75 -8.75 6.99
N LEU A 47 -17.71 -9.67 7.05
CA LEU A 47 -19.10 -9.43 7.48
C LEU A 47 -19.74 -8.29 6.67
N LEU A 48 -19.53 -8.28 5.36
CA LEU A 48 -20.09 -7.35 4.39
C LEU A 48 -21.11 -8.07 3.49
N SER A 49 -21.95 -7.31 2.79
CA SER A 49 -22.76 -7.87 1.71
C SER A 49 -21.92 -8.10 0.44
N ALA A 50 -22.28 -9.04 -0.39
CA ALA A 50 -21.63 -9.26 -1.68
C ALA A 50 -21.67 -8.00 -2.58
N GLY A 51 -22.76 -7.21 -2.50
CA GLY A 51 -22.88 -5.94 -3.20
C GLY A 51 -21.88 -4.87 -2.76
N GLU A 52 -21.59 -4.77 -1.46
CA GLU A 52 -20.56 -3.87 -0.95
C GLU A 52 -19.16 -4.27 -1.42
N VAL A 53 -18.89 -5.58 -1.44
CA VAL A 53 -17.62 -6.11 -1.94
C VAL A 53 -17.48 -5.82 -3.44
N LEU A 54 -18.45 -6.21 -4.27
CA LEU A 54 -18.46 -5.92 -5.71
C LEU A 54 -18.34 -4.42 -6.00
N GLY A 55 -19.10 -3.59 -5.28
CA GLY A 55 -19.03 -2.15 -5.41
C GLY A 55 -17.64 -1.57 -5.08
N SER A 56 -16.82 -2.28 -4.33
CA SER A 56 -15.43 -1.87 -4.02
C SER A 56 -14.43 -2.39 -5.04
N LEU A 57 -14.67 -3.55 -5.66
CA LEU A 57 -13.72 -4.24 -6.53
C LEU A 57 -13.86 -3.85 -8.00
N LEU A 58 -15.09 -3.69 -8.49
CA LEU A 58 -15.33 -3.42 -9.89
C LEU A 58 -14.85 -2.02 -10.31
N PRO A 59 -14.32 -1.83 -11.52
CA PRO A 59 -14.00 -0.52 -12.08
C PRO A 59 -15.19 0.44 -12.02
N ALA A 60 -14.91 1.73 -11.93
CA ALA A 60 -15.94 2.76 -11.75
C ALA A 60 -16.97 2.76 -12.92
N GLY A 61 -16.52 2.53 -14.15
CA GLY A 61 -17.39 2.45 -15.32
C GLY A 61 -18.43 1.32 -15.24
N LEU A 62 -18.05 0.18 -14.67
CA LEU A 62 -18.95 -0.95 -14.43
C LEU A 62 -19.93 -0.73 -13.26
N ARG A 63 -19.84 0.40 -12.56
CA ARG A 63 -20.71 0.75 -11.43
C ARG A 63 -21.69 1.88 -11.74
N THR A 64 -21.59 2.48 -12.94
CA THR A 64 -22.43 3.63 -13.31
C THR A 64 -23.67 3.20 -14.07
N SER A 65 -24.76 3.96 -13.93
CA SER A 65 -25.99 3.80 -14.73
C SER A 65 -25.93 4.56 -16.06
N GLN A 66 -24.81 5.12 -16.45
CA GLN A 66 -24.62 5.88 -17.67
C GLN A 66 -24.14 5.01 -18.84
N VAL A 67 -24.65 3.79 -18.93
CA VAL A 67 -24.40 2.90 -20.07
C VAL A 67 -25.20 3.38 -21.27
N ARG A 68 -24.55 3.46 -22.42
CA ARG A 68 -25.19 3.76 -23.71
C ARG A 68 -25.40 2.48 -24.51
N LEU A 69 -26.56 2.36 -25.10
CA LEU A 69 -26.91 1.30 -26.04
C LEU A 69 -26.97 1.89 -27.44
N ARG A 70 -26.30 1.27 -28.40
CA ARG A 70 -26.44 1.59 -29.81
C ARG A 70 -27.37 0.55 -30.44
N VAL A 71 -28.53 1.00 -30.90
CA VAL A 71 -29.48 0.15 -31.62
C VAL A 71 -29.15 0.21 -33.09
N LEU A 72 -28.77 -0.93 -33.67
CA LEU A 72 -28.51 -1.10 -35.12
C LEU A 72 -29.83 -1.53 -35.77
N GLY A 73 -30.32 -0.74 -36.72
CA GLY A 73 -31.56 -1.05 -37.44
C GLY A 73 -31.38 -0.66 -38.92
N SER A 74 -32.45 -0.83 -39.73
CA SER A 74 -32.48 -0.47 -41.13
C SER A 74 -32.36 1.04 -41.42
N GLY A 75 -32.23 1.87 -40.38
CA GLY A 75 -32.04 3.33 -40.42
C GLY A 75 -30.73 3.76 -39.77
N LYS A 76 -30.58 5.09 -39.52
CA LYS A 76 -29.42 5.61 -38.78
C LYS A 76 -29.37 4.97 -37.39
N PRO A 77 -28.18 4.52 -36.90
CA PRO A 77 -28.04 3.97 -35.55
C PRO A 77 -28.53 4.95 -34.49
N ARG A 78 -29.35 4.47 -33.56
CA ARG A 78 -29.87 5.27 -32.44
C ARG A 78 -29.10 4.94 -31.19
N THR A 79 -28.64 5.96 -30.47
CA THR A 79 -28.00 5.79 -29.16
C THR A 79 -28.99 6.10 -28.06
N LEU A 80 -29.15 5.18 -27.10
CA LEU A 80 -30.02 5.31 -25.94
C LEU A 80 -29.19 5.20 -24.66
N TYR A 81 -29.52 6.02 -23.67
CA TYR A 81 -28.99 5.80 -22.32
C TYR A 81 -29.81 4.74 -21.59
N LEU A 82 -29.17 3.91 -20.77
CA LEU A 82 -29.86 2.86 -19.99
C LEU A 82 -31.02 3.42 -19.15
N LYS A 83 -30.84 4.64 -18.58
CA LYS A 83 -31.90 5.35 -17.86
C LYS A 83 -33.13 5.71 -18.73
N GLU A 84 -32.94 5.81 -20.04
CA GLU A 84 -34.02 6.08 -20.99
C GLU A 84 -34.76 4.80 -21.32
N VAL A 85 -34.05 3.67 -21.42
CA VAL A 85 -34.68 2.33 -21.60
C VAL A 85 -35.64 2.03 -20.45
N ALA A 86 -35.31 2.40 -19.22
CA ALA A 86 -36.17 2.24 -18.06
C ALA A 86 -37.50 3.03 -18.16
N LYS A 87 -37.53 4.09 -18.99
CA LYS A 87 -38.71 4.96 -19.22
C LYS A 87 -39.51 4.58 -20.46
N THR A 88 -39.00 3.68 -21.32
CA THR A 88 -39.73 3.23 -22.51
C THR A 88 -40.91 2.36 -22.18
N SER A 89 -41.88 2.30 -23.07
CA SER A 89 -43.05 1.41 -22.93
C SER A 89 -42.67 -0.07 -22.95
N LEU A 90 -43.51 -0.94 -22.38
CA LEU A 90 -43.25 -2.38 -22.39
C LEU A 90 -43.03 -2.96 -23.80
N PRO A 91 -43.85 -2.58 -24.85
CA PRO A 91 -43.62 -3.06 -26.21
C PRO A 91 -42.26 -2.64 -26.78
N GLU A 92 -41.80 -1.40 -26.51
CA GLU A 92 -40.50 -0.93 -26.96
C GLU A 92 -39.34 -1.67 -26.25
N ARG A 93 -39.51 -1.98 -24.96
CA ARG A 93 -38.52 -2.79 -24.22
C ARG A 93 -38.45 -4.22 -24.76
N THR A 94 -39.59 -4.83 -25.10
CA THR A 94 -39.63 -6.15 -25.72
C THR A 94 -38.91 -6.14 -27.08
N HIS A 95 -39.17 -5.15 -27.92
CA HIS A 95 -38.52 -5.01 -29.21
C HIS A 95 -37.00 -4.76 -29.08
N LEU A 96 -36.57 -3.95 -28.09
CA LEU A 96 -35.15 -3.76 -27.78
C LEU A 96 -34.52 -5.06 -27.28
N GLY A 97 -35.25 -5.88 -26.48
CA GLY A 97 -34.82 -7.21 -26.02
C GLY A 97 -34.62 -8.19 -27.19
N GLU A 98 -35.56 -8.23 -28.16
CA GLU A 98 -35.42 -9.02 -29.38
C GLU A 98 -34.23 -8.55 -30.23
N ALA A 99 -34.05 -7.23 -30.40
CA ALA A 99 -32.92 -6.66 -31.09
C ALA A 99 -31.59 -6.99 -30.37
N TRP A 100 -31.58 -7.03 -29.05
CA TRP A 100 -30.43 -7.49 -28.27
C TRP A 100 -30.12 -8.96 -28.52
N ALA A 101 -31.12 -9.82 -28.48
CA ALA A 101 -30.99 -11.26 -28.72
C ALA A 101 -30.42 -11.55 -30.13
N THR A 102 -30.82 -10.76 -31.13
CA THR A 102 -30.37 -10.90 -32.53
C THR A 102 -29.08 -10.19 -32.88
N GLY A 103 -28.44 -9.52 -31.94
CA GLY A 103 -27.17 -8.84 -32.19
C GLY A 103 -27.27 -7.39 -32.67
N ASN A 104 -28.48 -6.89 -32.78
CA ASN A 104 -28.75 -5.54 -33.31
C ASN A 104 -28.70 -4.43 -32.24
N VAL A 105 -28.27 -4.74 -31.02
CA VAL A 105 -27.98 -3.76 -29.98
C VAL A 105 -26.57 -3.99 -29.44
N GLU A 106 -25.76 -2.95 -29.48
CA GLU A 106 -24.41 -2.93 -28.92
C GLU A 106 -24.44 -2.13 -27.60
N VAL A 107 -23.80 -2.64 -26.55
CA VAL A 107 -23.44 -1.83 -25.41
C VAL A 107 -22.20 -1.04 -25.82
N LEU A 108 -22.39 0.25 -26.05
CA LEU A 108 -21.26 1.14 -26.17
C LEU A 108 -20.60 1.17 -24.81
N ASP A 109 -19.27 1.17 -24.80
CA ASP A 109 -18.52 1.36 -23.56
C ASP A 109 -19.26 2.37 -22.72
N ALA A 110 -19.35 2.11 -21.42
CA ALA A 110 -19.87 3.10 -20.49
C ALA A 110 -18.87 4.27 -20.57
N GLY A 111 -18.92 4.91 -21.75
CA GLY A 111 -18.08 6.02 -22.02
C GLY A 111 -18.43 7.01 -20.93
N PHE A 112 -17.53 7.26 -20.01
CA PHE A 112 -17.34 8.64 -19.70
C PHE A 112 -17.45 9.31 -21.05
N ASP A 113 -18.54 10.10 -21.26
CA ASP A 113 -18.58 10.95 -22.44
C ASP A 113 -17.16 11.44 -22.56
N ALA A 114 -16.54 11.13 -23.68
CA ALA A 114 -15.34 11.80 -24.07
C ALA A 114 -15.71 13.27 -24.49
N GLU A 115 -16.56 13.94 -23.76
CA GLU A 115 -16.33 15.27 -23.29
C GLU A 115 -14.98 15.14 -22.64
N VAL A 116 -13.98 15.51 -23.40
CA VAL A 116 -12.61 15.70 -22.98
C VAL A 116 -12.67 16.27 -21.57
N GLN A 117 -12.61 15.39 -20.54
CA GLN A 117 -12.74 15.87 -19.16
C GLN A 117 -11.51 16.72 -18.95
N GLU A 118 -11.70 18.05 -19.04
CA GLU A 118 -10.65 19.00 -18.74
C GLU A 118 -10.17 18.69 -17.32
N VAL A 119 -8.95 18.23 -17.25
CA VAL A 119 -8.25 17.98 -15.98
C VAL A 119 -7.42 19.23 -15.68
N CYS A 120 -7.40 19.64 -14.46
CA CYS A 120 -6.63 20.76 -13.96
C CYS A 120 -5.45 20.22 -13.15
N VAL A 121 -4.24 20.71 -13.43
CA VAL A 121 -2.99 20.33 -12.75
C VAL A 121 -2.17 21.58 -12.46
N VAL A 122 -1.63 21.71 -11.25
CA VAL A 122 -0.68 22.79 -10.91
C VAL A 122 0.65 22.53 -11.65
N THR A 123 1.21 23.57 -12.25
CA THR A 123 2.43 23.48 -13.09
C THR A 123 3.70 23.87 -12.33
N GLN A 124 3.60 24.57 -11.19
CA GLN A 124 4.73 25.08 -10.42
C GLN A 124 4.58 24.78 -8.93
N ASP A 125 5.70 24.60 -8.25
CA ASP A 125 5.75 24.40 -6.80
C ASP A 125 5.50 25.72 -6.03
N PRO A 126 4.93 25.68 -4.81
CA PRO A 126 4.90 26.84 -3.95
C PRO A 126 6.34 27.28 -3.56
N PRO A 127 6.58 28.59 -3.27
CA PRO A 127 5.56 29.62 -3.16
C PRO A 127 5.10 30.13 -4.54
N TRP A 128 3.77 30.16 -4.73
CA TRP A 128 3.22 30.67 -6.00
C TRP A 128 3.29 32.19 -6.07
N PRO A 129 3.57 32.78 -7.25
CA PRO A 129 3.61 34.23 -7.42
C PRO A 129 2.17 34.82 -7.46
N VAL A 130 1.40 34.57 -6.43
CA VAL A 130 0.02 35.03 -6.26
C VAL A 130 -0.07 35.97 -5.06
N ARG A 131 -0.79 37.09 -5.20
CA ARG A 131 -0.96 38.04 -4.11
C ARG A 131 -1.70 37.40 -2.93
N PRO A 132 -1.28 37.64 -1.66
CA PRO A 132 -1.94 37.07 -0.48
C PRO A 132 -3.45 37.42 -0.37
N SER A 133 -3.87 38.52 -0.99
CA SER A 133 -5.28 38.93 -1.06
C SER A 133 -6.12 38.12 -2.03
N ALA A 134 -5.52 37.37 -2.95
CA ALA A 134 -6.23 36.56 -3.95
C ALA A 134 -6.65 35.19 -3.39
N LYS A 135 -7.41 35.20 -2.29
CA LYS A 135 -7.79 33.99 -1.51
C LYS A 135 -8.32 32.84 -2.38
N ARG A 136 -9.14 33.13 -3.40
CA ARG A 136 -9.71 32.10 -4.28
C ARG A 136 -8.67 31.45 -5.19
N GLN A 137 -7.68 32.18 -5.67
CA GLN A 137 -6.59 31.62 -6.45
C GLN A 137 -5.73 30.69 -5.59
N ILE A 138 -5.45 31.11 -4.36
CA ILE A 138 -4.71 30.30 -3.38
C ILE A 138 -5.48 29.01 -3.06
N GLU A 139 -6.78 29.11 -2.77
CA GLU A 139 -7.66 27.96 -2.49
C GLU A 139 -7.66 26.93 -3.64
N VAL A 140 -7.75 27.39 -4.89
CA VAL A 140 -7.69 26.54 -6.07
C VAL A 140 -6.31 25.88 -6.20
N LEU A 141 -5.23 26.63 -6.00
CA LEU A 141 -3.86 26.10 -6.06
C LEU A 141 -3.61 25.09 -4.95
N GLU A 142 -3.99 25.39 -3.71
CA GLU A 142 -3.88 24.48 -2.57
C GLU A 142 -4.69 23.19 -2.79
N TYR A 143 -5.93 23.33 -3.26
CA TYR A 143 -6.78 22.18 -3.55
C TYR A 143 -6.17 21.28 -4.63
N LEU A 144 -5.68 21.85 -5.73
CA LEU A 144 -5.01 21.10 -6.80
C LEU A 144 -3.67 20.56 -6.33
N TRP A 145 -2.95 21.28 -5.48
CA TRP A 145 -1.71 20.83 -4.88
C TRP A 145 -1.91 19.60 -4.00
N ASP A 146 -2.97 19.59 -3.19
CA ASP A 146 -3.28 18.50 -2.26
C ASP A 146 -3.87 17.25 -2.93
N ASN A 147 -4.56 17.42 -4.08
CA ASN A 147 -5.30 16.35 -4.74
C ASN A 147 -4.70 15.91 -6.08
N GLY A 148 -3.66 16.56 -6.57
CA GLY A 148 -3.03 16.29 -7.86
C GLY A 148 -3.94 16.66 -9.05
N ALA A 149 -3.91 15.84 -10.11
CA ALA A 149 -4.75 16.03 -11.28
C ALA A 149 -6.22 15.81 -10.96
N VAL A 150 -7.04 16.85 -11.03
CA VAL A 150 -8.47 16.84 -10.68
C VAL A 150 -9.30 17.30 -11.86
N SER A 151 -10.42 16.62 -12.14
CA SER A 151 -11.32 17.11 -13.20
C SER A 151 -11.90 18.47 -12.83
N ARG A 152 -12.03 19.37 -13.82
CA ARG A 152 -12.59 20.73 -13.65
C ARG A 152 -13.94 20.70 -12.94
N LYS A 153 -14.79 19.71 -13.22
CA LYS A 153 -16.09 19.53 -12.61
C LYS A 153 -15.99 19.25 -11.10
N ILE A 154 -15.05 18.40 -10.69
CA ILE A 154 -14.81 18.08 -9.27
C ILE A 154 -14.22 19.31 -8.56
N LEU A 155 -13.25 19.98 -9.18
CA LEU A 155 -12.64 21.20 -8.64
C LEU A 155 -13.67 22.27 -8.37
N LEU A 156 -14.54 22.58 -9.35
CA LEU A 156 -15.59 23.58 -9.21
C LEU A 156 -16.68 23.16 -8.21
N GLY A 157 -16.93 21.86 -8.07
CA GLY A 157 -17.84 21.32 -7.04
C GLY A 157 -17.30 21.51 -5.61
N GLN A 158 -16.00 21.50 -5.43
CA GLN A 158 -15.36 21.64 -4.10
C GLN A 158 -15.05 23.10 -3.75
N CYS A 159 -14.46 23.85 -4.69
CA CYS A 159 -14.08 25.25 -4.49
C CYS A 159 -15.23 26.26 -4.82
N GLY A 160 -16.37 25.75 -5.29
CA GLY A 160 -17.55 26.55 -5.68
C GLY A 160 -17.45 27.11 -7.11
N ALA A 161 -18.63 27.45 -7.70
CA ALA A 161 -18.72 27.88 -9.11
C ALA A 161 -17.90 29.15 -9.40
N GLN A 162 -17.68 30.01 -8.42
CA GLN A 162 -16.85 31.23 -8.54
C GLN A 162 -15.36 30.92 -8.72
N ALA A 163 -14.91 29.71 -8.41
CA ALA A 163 -13.52 29.28 -8.64
C ALA A 163 -13.17 29.16 -10.14
N SER A 164 -14.17 29.16 -11.04
CA SER A 164 -13.94 29.08 -12.50
C SER A 164 -13.13 30.28 -13.02
N GLN A 165 -13.42 31.49 -12.53
CA GLN A 165 -12.65 32.70 -12.91
C GLN A 165 -11.22 32.65 -12.37
N ALA A 166 -11.05 32.19 -11.11
CA ALA A 166 -9.74 32.02 -10.52
C ALA A 166 -8.90 30.96 -11.28
N LEU A 167 -9.52 29.84 -11.66
CA LEU A 167 -8.90 28.79 -12.45
C LEU A 167 -8.42 29.29 -13.82
N ASN A 168 -9.28 30.02 -14.56
CA ASN A 168 -8.91 30.56 -15.86
C ASN A 168 -7.75 31.57 -15.74
N ALA A 169 -7.79 32.48 -14.76
CA ALA A 169 -6.70 33.42 -14.52
C ALA A 169 -5.38 32.75 -14.12
N LEU A 170 -5.44 31.61 -13.42
CA LEU A 170 -4.26 30.80 -13.09
C LEU A 170 -3.73 30.04 -14.32
N ALA A 171 -4.63 29.59 -15.19
CA ALA A 171 -4.26 28.92 -16.44
C ALA A 171 -3.59 29.91 -17.41
N GLU A 172 -4.14 31.13 -17.57
CA GLU A 172 -3.53 32.19 -18.37
C GLU A 172 -2.11 32.57 -17.88
N ARG A 173 -1.88 32.47 -16.59
CA ARG A 173 -0.56 32.73 -16.00
C ARG A 173 0.37 31.52 -16.04
N GLY A 174 -0.06 30.41 -16.60
CA GLY A 174 0.72 29.16 -16.65
C GLY A 174 0.94 28.50 -15.30
N LEU A 175 0.20 28.85 -14.23
CA LEU A 175 0.29 28.24 -12.90
C LEU A 175 -0.55 26.97 -12.77
N VAL A 176 -1.54 26.82 -13.65
CA VAL A 176 -2.38 25.62 -13.77
C VAL A 176 -2.48 25.27 -15.23
N ALA A 177 -2.27 24.03 -15.59
CA ALA A 177 -2.58 23.48 -16.90
C ALA A 177 -4.00 22.91 -16.88
N VAL A 178 -4.79 23.24 -17.90
CA VAL A 178 -6.15 22.75 -18.11
C VAL A 178 -6.24 22.14 -19.50
N GLY A 179 -6.63 20.89 -19.59
CA GLY A 179 -6.75 20.19 -20.86
C GLY A 179 -7.18 18.74 -20.71
N PRO A 180 -7.32 18.02 -21.83
CA PRO A 180 -7.60 16.59 -21.79
C PRO A 180 -6.48 15.85 -21.05
N LEU A 181 -6.85 14.82 -20.29
CA LEU A 181 -5.89 14.00 -19.54
C LEU A 181 -4.78 13.44 -20.47
N GLU A 182 -5.11 13.14 -21.73
CA GLU A 182 -4.17 12.63 -22.72
C GLU A 182 -3.12 13.67 -23.13
N SER A 183 -3.48 14.94 -23.24
CA SER A 183 -2.53 16.03 -23.57
C SER A 183 -1.73 16.52 -22.35
N LEU A 184 -2.22 16.23 -21.14
CA LEU A 184 -1.53 16.50 -19.87
C LEU A 184 -0.84 15.25 -19.31
N SER A 185 -0.88 14.14 -20.01
CA SER A 185 -0.26 12.88 -19.58
C SER A 185 1.26 13.00 -19.41
N SER A 186 1.93 13.85 -20.18
CA SER A 186 3.33 14.22 -19.94
C SER A 186 3.55 15.00 -18.62
N LEU A 187 2.51 15.68 -18.13
CA LEU A 187 2.50 16.38 -16.84
C LEU A 187 1.82 15.54 -15.73
N ALA A 188 0.97 14.59 -16.12
CA ALA A 188 0.11 13.84 -15.20
C ALA A 188 0.50 12.36 -15.05
N CYS A 189 1.18 11.75 -15.99
CA CYS A 189 1.63 10.36 -15.93
C CYS A 189 2.61 10.08 -17.06
N SER A 190 3.87 10.42 -16.89
CA SER A 190 4.91 9.80 -17.66
C SER A 190 5.55 8.73 -16.77
N CYS A 191 5.23 7.47 -17.04
CA CYS A 191 6.29 6.49 -16.92
C CYS A 191 7.38 7.02 -17.85
N PRO A 192 8.51 7.52 -17.37
CA PRO A 192 9.53 8.00 -18.25
C PRO A 192 9.93 6.83 -19.14
N VAL A 193 9.90 7.05 -20.44
CA VAL A 193 10.67 6.25 -21.39
C VAL A 193 12.12 6.55 -21.02
N GLN A 194 12.64 5.85 -20.04
CA GLN A 194 14.07 5.87 -19.77
C GLN A 194 14.74 5.06 -20.87
N THR A 195 15.81 5.60 -21.37
CA THR A 195 16.63 5.09 -22.45
C THR A 195 17.03 3.62 -22.22
N GLU A 196 17.32 2.91 -23.30
CA GLU A 196 17.73 1.49 -23.35
C GLU A 196 18.86 1.12 -22.36
N GLU A 197 19.64 2.10 -21.87
CA GLU A 197 20.75 1.91 -20.92
C GLU A 197 20.32 1.44 -19.52
N ASP A 198 19.07 1.70 -19.06
CA ASP A 198 18.59 1.23 -17.75
C ASP A 198 18.07 -0.22 -17.77
N ALA A 199 17.84 -0.78 -18.95
CA ALA A 199 17.47 -2.19 -19.10
C ALA A 199 18.69 -3.10 -18.84
N ASP A 200 19.88 -2.67 -19.24
CA ASP A 200 21.12 -3.42 -19.09
C ASP A 200 21.61 -3.53 -17.64
N ALA A 201 21.26 -2.57 -16.78
CA ALA A 201 21.62 -2.60 -15.35
C ALA A 201 20.79 -3.60 -14.52
N LEU A 202 19.76 -4.22 -15.07
CA LEU A 202 18.82 -5.08 -14.35
C LEU A 202 19.15 -6.57 -14.42
N LEU A 203 19.75 -7.01 -15.50
CA LEU A 203 20.23 -8.41 -15.69
C LEU A 203 21.32 -8.37 -16.78
N PRO A 204 22.45 -9.07 -16.61
CA PRO A 204 23.37 -9.27 -17.72
C PRO A 204 22.65 -10.09 -18.77
N MET A 205 22.10 -9.44 -19.78
CA MET A 205 21.54 -10.09 -20.95
C MET A 205 22.72 -10.48 -21.86
N HIS A 206 23.08 -11.73 -21.83
CA HIS A 206 23.82 -12.33 -22.95
C HIS A 206 22.82 -12.78 -24.01
N ASP A 207 23.18 -12.71 -25.28
CA ASP A 207 22.38 -13.12 -26.45
C ASP A 207 21.85 -14.58 -26.43
N ALA A 208 22.04 -15.30 -25.32
CA ALA A 208 21.72 -16.72 -25.15
C ALA A 208 20.69 -17.02 -24.02
N GLY A 209 19.85 -16.05 -23.59
CA GLY A 209 18.88 -16.28 -22.50
C GLY A 209 19.46 -16.12 -21.09
N PHE A 210 18.59 -16.13 -20.07
CA PHE A 210 19.00 -16.06 -18.65
C PHE A 210 19.78 -17.31 -18.25
N VAL A 211 20.99 -17.14 -17.76
CA VAL A 211 21.71 -18.22 -17.07
C VAL A 211 21.35 -18.12 -15.58
N LEU A 212 20.45 -19.00 -15.15
CA LEU A 212 20.11 -19.10 -13.73
C LEU A 212 21.29 -19.70 -12.95
N THR A 213 21.49 -19.21 -11.74
CA THR A 213 22.39 -19.88 -10.80
C THR A 213 21.81 -21.25 -10.38
N PRO A 214 22.61 -22.20 -9.88
CA PRO A 214 22.09 -23.49 -9.44
C PRO A 214 20.94 -23.37 -8.44
N ALA A 215 21.03 -22.46 -7.46
CA ALA A 215 19.99 -22.24 -6.48
C ALA A 215 18.70 -21.63 -7.09
N GLN A 216 18.84 -20.75 -8.08
CA GLN A 216 17.68 -20.20 -8.80
C GLN A 216 17.01 -21.30 -9.65
N GLN A 217 17.81 -22.15 -10.31
CA GLN A 217 17.31 -23.28 -11.11
C GLN A 217 16.55 -24.28 -10.22
N GLU A 218 17.09 -24.63 -9.06
CA GLU A 218 16.44 -25.50 -8.08
C GLU A 218 15.09 -24.94 -7.63
N ALA A 219 15.04 -23.64 -7.29
CA ALA A 219 13.80 -22.97 -6.92
C ALA A 219 12.76 -22.98 -8.06
N VAL A 220 13.19 -22.72 -9.29
CA VAL A 220 12.30 -22.78 -10.47
C VAL A 220 11.79 -24.19 -10.70
N ASP A 221 12.62 -25.21 -10.57
CA ASP A 221 12.22 -26.61 -10.78
C ASP A 221 11.23 -27.06 -9.70
N GLU A 222 11.45 -26.68 -8.43
CA GLU A 222 10.51 -26.91 -7.34
C GLU A 222 9.16 -26.24 -7.60
N PHE A 223 9.16 -24.97 -8.03
CA PHE A 223 7.92 -24.22 -8.32
C PHE A 223 7.22 -24.78 -9.56
N THR A 224 7.98 -25.24 -10.54
CA THR A 224 7.42 -25.88 -11.73
C THR A 224 6.72 -27.19 -11.39
N GLY A 225 7.30 -28.00 -10.50
CA GLY A 225 6.65 -29.20 -9.97
C GLY A 225 5.37 -28.88 -9.21
N ALA A 226 5.34 -27.76 -8.47
CA ALA A 226 4.15 -27.29 -7.76
C ALA A 226 3.04 -26.79 -8.71
N LEU A 227 3.36 -26.30 -9.91
CA LEU A 227 2.37 -25.95 -10.94
C LEU A 227 1.60 -27.16 -11.49
N ASP A 228 2.21 -28.33 -11.44
CA ASP A 228 1.63 -29.58 -11.93
C ASP A 228 0.87 -30.36 -10.83
N SER A 229 0.79 -29.80 -9.61
CA SER A 229 0.03 -30.35 -8.48
C SER A 229 -1.47 -30.28 -8.72
N GLU A 230 -2.20 -31.32 -8.28
CA GLU A 230 -3.69 -31.31 -8.25
C GLU A 230 -4.26 -30.47 -7.09
N PHE A 231 -3.41 -30.01 -6.18
CA PHE A 231 -3.78 -29.21 -5.02
C PHE A 231 -3.22 -27.80 -5.12
N PRO A 232 -3.86 -26.80 -4.49
CA PRO A 232 -3.32 -25.45 -4.43
C PRO A 232 -2.03 -25.44 -3.60
N GLU A 233 -1.01 -24.81 -4.12
CA GLU A 233 0.30 -24.80 -3.52
C GLU A 233 0.72 -23.38 -3.12
N THR A 234 1.42 -23.26 -2.00
CA THR A 234 2.05 -22.00 -1.56
C THR A 234 3.52 -22.24 -1.29
N ARG A 235 4.39 -21.38 -1.80
CA ARG A 235 5.85 -21.44 -1.63
C ARG A 235 6.38 -20.11 -1.15
N LEU A 236 7.41 -20.12 -0.31
CA LEU A 236 8.16 -18.94 0.09
C LEU A 236 9.52 -18.94 -0.63
N LEU A 237 9.78 -17.89 -1.41
CA LEU A 237 11.10 -17.61 -1.98
C LEU A 237 11.84 -16.63 -1.07
N PHE A 238 12.69 -17.13 -0.20
CA PHE A 238 13.55 -16.34 0.67
C PHE A 238 14.90 -16.10 -0.01
N GLY A 239 15.12 -14.89 -0.49
CA GLY A 239 16.36 -14.54 -1.16
C GLY A 239 16.86 -13.18 -0.74
N ILE A 240 18.13 -13.09 -0.33
CA ILE A 240 18.77 -11.83 0.06
C ILE A 240 18.62 -10.75 -1.04
N THR A 241 18.80 -9.50 -0.67
CA THR A 241 18.76 -8.39 -1.63
C THR A 241 19.85 -8.59 -2.70
N GLY A 242 19.45 -8.60 -3.98
CA GLY A 242 20.37 -8.84 -5.09
C GLY A 242 20.60 -10.32 -5.43
N SER A 243 19.84 -11.26 -4.85
CA SER A 243 19.92 -12.71 -5.17
C SER A 243 19.26 -13.10 -6.50
N GLY A 244 18.66 -12.15 -7.24
CA GLY A 244 18.04 -12.42 -8.53
C GLY A 244 16.66 -13.09 -8.46
N LYS A 245 15.85 -12.82 -7.42
CA LYS A 245 14.45 -13.29 -7.31
C LYS A 245 13.65 -13.04 -8.59
N THR A 246 13.87 -11.90 -9.23
CA THR A 246 13.19 -11.54 -10.48
C THR A 246 13.45 -12.54 -11.60
N ALA A 247 14.67 -13.08 -11.73
CA ALA A 247 14.98 -14.11 -12.73
C ALA A 247 14.15 -15.38 -12.50
N VAL A 248 13.98 -15.79 -11.24
CA VAL A 248 13.10 -16.92 -10.86
C VAL A 248 11.65 -16.64 -11.27
N TYR A 249 11.15 -15.41 -11.06
CA TYR A 249 9.78 -15.05 -11.47
C TYR A 249 9.59 -15.07 -12.98
N LEU A 250 10.58 -14.60 -13.74
CA LEU A 250 10.53 -14.58 -15.21
C LEU A 250 10.50 -15.98 -15.77
N GLU A 251 11.38 -16.87 -15.30
CA GLU A 251 11.42 -18.27 -15.74
C GLU A 251 10.15 -19.03 -15.32
N LEU A 252 9.65 -18.81 -14.10
CA LEU A 252 8.38 -19.37 -13.66
C LEU A 252 7.22 -18.90 -14.56
N ALA A 253 7.21 -17.62 -14.95
CA ALA A 253 6.20 -17.08 -15.86
C ALA A 253 6.27 -17.75 -17.23
N ALA A 254 7.47 -17.93 -17.79
CA ALA A 254 7.67 -18.65 -19.05
C ALA A 254 7.11 -20.08 -18.99
N ARG A 255 7.47 -20.83 -17.94
CA ARG A 255 7.01 -22.23 -17.76
C ARG A 255 5.52 -22.34 -17.51
N THR A 256 4.92 -21.34 -16.88
CA THR A 256 3.47 -21.28 -16.65
C THR A 256 2.72 -21.03 -17.96
N LEU A 257 3.20 -20.09 -18.80
CA LEU A 257 2.62 -19.83 -20.13
C LEU A 257 2.73 -21.06 -21.04
N GLN A 258 3.86 -21.78 -21.03
CA GLN A 258 4.04 -23.03 -21.79
C GLN A 258 2.99 -24.10 -21.43
N ARG A 259 2.43 -24.05 -20.22
CA ARG A 259 1.33 -24.91 -19.76
C ARG A 259 -0.06 -24.37 -20.13
N GLY A 260 -0.14 -23.32 -20.92
CA GLY A 260 -1.40 -22.68 -21.29
C GLY A 260 -2.08 -21.94 -20.13
N LYS A 261 -1.33 -21.57 -19.09
CA LYS A 261 -1.87 -20.87 -17.91
C LYS A 261 -1.30 -19.45 -17.79
N SER A 262 -2.12 -18.54 -17.27
CA SER A 262 -1.75 -17.13 -17.03
C SER A 262 -0.98 -16.95 -15.73
N VAL A 263 -0.23 -15.85 -15.66
CA VAL A 263 0.55 -15.46 -14.47
C VAL A 263 0.15 -14.08 -14.00
N LEU A 264 0.00 -13.91 -12.69
CA LEU A 264 -0.21 -12.61 -12.04
C LEU A 264 1.00 -12.28 -11.15
N LEU A 265 1.74 -11.24 -11.52
CA LEU A 265 2.91 -10.75 -10.78
C LEU A 265 2.52 -9.45 -10.06
N LEU A 266 2.63 -9.45 -8.74
CA LEU A 266 2.28 -8.30 -7.91
C LEU A 266 3.51 -7.68 -7.26
N ALA A 267 3.65 -6.38 -7.42
CA ALA A 267 4.63 -5.56 -6.74
C ALA A 267 3.95 -4.59 -5.76
N PRO A 268 4.65 -4.21 -4.66
CA PRO A 268 4.05 -3.34 -3.64
C PRO A 268 3.78 -1.92 -4.14
N GLU A 269 4.55 -1.42 -5.10
CA GLU A 269 4.46 -0.05 -5.61
C GLU A 269 4.44 -0.02 -7.14
N VAL A 270 3.88 1.06 -7.70
CA VAL A 270 3.72 1.21 -9.15
C VAL A 270 5.07 1.24 -9.86
N ALA A 271 6.07 1.96 -9.32
CA ALA A 271 7.41 2.02 -9.89
C ALA A 271 8.04 0.63 -10.04
N LEU A 272 7.89 -0.24 -9.03
CA LEU A 272 8.35 -1.62 -9.08
C LEU A 272 7.56 -2.47 -10.08
N ALA A 273 6.25 -2.25 -10.19
CA ALA A 273 5.42 -2.94 -11.17
C ALA A 273 5.84 -2.58 -12.60
N CYS A 274 6.08 -1.28 -12.89
CA CYS A 274 6.58 -0.83 -14.20
C CYS A 274 7.97 -1.37 -14.52
N LYS A 275 8.85 -1.48 -13.50
CA LYS A 275 10.18 -2.08 -13.67
C LYS A 275 10.07 -3.57 -14.00
N LEU A 276 9.21 -4.30 -13.29
CA LEU A 276 8.95 -5.72 -13.54
C LEU A 276 8.33 -5.94 -14.92
N GLU A 277 7.42 -5.06 -15.35
CA GLU A 277 6.83 -5.10 -16.70
C GLU A 277 7.90 -5.00 -17.79
N ARG A 278 8.83 -4.04 -17.67
CA ARG A 278 9.94 -3.89 -18.63
C ARG A 278 10.80 -5.16 -18.69
N ALA A 279 11.15 -5.71 -17.52
CA ALA A 279 11.91 -6.96 -17.46
C ALA A 279 11.17 -8.13 -18.12
N VAL A 280 9.85 -8.25 -17.88
CA VAL A 280 9.02 -9.30 -18.51
C VAL A 280 8.95 -9.12 -20.03
N ARG A 281 8.72 -7.88 -20.52
CA ARG A 281 8.66 -7.62 -21.97
C ARG A 281 9.99 -7.88 -22.68
N ALA A 282 11.10 -7.58 -22.02
CA ALA A 282 12.43 -7.87 -22.55
C ALA A 282 12.73 -9.37 -22.59
N ALA A 283 12.39 -10.10 -21.51
CA ALA A 283 12.71 -11.51 -21.37
C ALA A 283 11.75 -12.44 -22.13
N LEU A 284 10.47 -12.07 -22.22
CA LEU A 284 9.38 -12.89 -22.78
C LEU A 284 8.75 -12.19 -23.98
N ALA A 285 9.59 -11.80 -24.94
CA ALA A 285 9.15 -11.13 -26.18
C ALA A 285 8.08 -11.98 -26.90
N GLY A 286 6.99 -11.33 -27.32
CA GLY A 286 5.87 -12.01 -27.99
C GLY A 286 4.77 -12.50 -27.03
N SER A 287 4.96 -12.42 -25.70
CA SER A 287 3.89 -12.71 -24.75
C SER A 287 2.96 -11.47 -24.57
N ASP A 288 1.68 -11.74 -24.34
CA ASP A 288 0.72 -10.68 -24.03
C ASP A 288 0.88 -10.24 -22.56
N VAL A 289 1.29 -9.00 -22.38
CA VAL A 289 1.57 -8.42 -21.04
C VAL A 289 0.63 -7.26 -20.75
N PHE A 290 -0.07 -7.32 -19.62
CA PHE A 290 -0.99 -6.29 -19.13
C PHE A 290 -0.44 -5.67 -17.86
N LEU A 291 -0.32 -4.34 -17.83
CA LEU A 291 0.00 -3.58 -16.61
C LEU A 291 -1.28 -3.04 -15.98
N PHE A 292 -1.43 -3.16 -14.65
CA PHE A 292 -2.60 -2.66 -13.94
C PHE A 292 -2.26 -2.06 -12.57
N HIS A 293 -2.57 -0.78 -12.38
CA HIS A 293 -2.31 -0.06 -11.13
C HIS A 293 -3.26 1.11 -10.90
N GLY A 294 -3.25 1.65 -9.67
CA GLY A 294 -4.18 2.68 -9.22
C GLY A 294 -4.03 4.06 -9.89
N TYR A 295 -2.88 4.37 -10.49
CA TYR A 295 -2.65 5.64 -11.20
C TYR A 295 -3.15 5.64 -12.65
N GLN A 296 -3.55 4.49 -13.18
CA GLN A 296 -4.21 4.43 -14.49
C GLN A 296 -5.59 5.11 -14.44
N SER A 297 -6.00 5.70 -15.55
CA SER A 297 -7.32 6.30 -15.69
C SER A 297 -8.43 5.26 -15.48
N ALA A 298 -9.61 5.71 -15.09
CA ALA A 298 -10.76 4.80 -14.92
C ALA A 298 -11.12 4.06 -16.22
N ALA A 299 -10.97 4.72 -17.38
CA ALA A 299 -11.24 4.14 -18.69
C ALA A 299 -10.19 3.06 -19.06
N GLU A 300 -8.91 3.29 -18.80
CA GLU A 300 -7.86 2.28 -19.03
C GLU A 300 -8.08 1.04 -18.15
N ARG A 301 -8.38 1.24 -16.86
CA ARG A 301 -8.68 0.14 -15.95
C ARG A 301 -9.90 -0.68 -16.38
N GLU A 302 -10.94 -0.02 -16.88
CA GLU A 302 -12.12 -0.71 -17.42
C GLU A 302 -11.80 -1.47 -18.71
N ARG A 303 -11.06 -0.86 -19.64
CA ARG A 303 -10.59 -1.55 -20.86
C ARG A 303 -9.79 -2.79 -20.55
N THR A 304 -8.82 -2.70 -19.64
CA THR A 304 -8.02 -3.86 -19.20
C THR A 304 -8.91 -4.93 -18.57
N PHE A 305 -9.86 -4.55 -17.70
CA PHE A 305 -10.78 -5.49 -17.06
C PHE A 305 -11.63 -6.23 -18.10
N ARG A 306 -12.23 -5.52 -19.06
CA ARG A 306 -13.04 -6.12 -20.14
C ARG A 306 -12.22 -6.99 -21.08
N ALA A 307 -11.03 -6.52 -21.47
CA ALA A 307 -10.12 -7.28 -22.31
C ALA A 307 -9.73 -8.62 -21.69
N LEU A 308 -9.47 -8.64 -20.37
CA LEU A 308 -9.15 -9.88 -19.66
C LEU A 308 -10.39 -10.78 -19.45
N ALA A 309 -11.56 -10.19 -19.20
CA ALA A 309 -12.80 -10.94 -19.00
C ALA A 309 -13.27 -11.69 -20.28
N SER A 310 -12.99 -11.13 -21.45
CA SER A 310 -13.32 -11.73 -22.75
C SER A 310 -12.20 -12.58 -23.35
N ARG A 311 -11.08 -12.70 -22.66
CA ARG A 311 -9.89 -13.39 -23.15
C ARG A 311 -9.89 -14.87 -22.76
N GLU A 312 -9.56 -15.74 -23.70
CA GLU A 312 -9.34 -17.17 -23.46
C GLU A 312 -7.86 -17.54 -23.40
N ALA A 313 -7.02 -16.86 -24.19
CA ALA A 313 -5.60 -17.16 -24.26
C ALA A 313 -4.84 -16.73 -22.99
N PRO A 314 -3.82 -17.49 -22.56
CA PRO A 314 -3.01 -17.15 -21.41
C PRO A 314 -2.26 -15.82 -21.61
N CYS A 315 -1.96 -15.14 -20.51
CA CYS A 315 -1.25 -13.87 -20.53
C CYS A 315 -0.51 -13.61 -19.21
N ILE A 316 0.34 -12.60 -19.21
CA ILE A 316 1.03 -12.13 -18.00
C ILE A 316 0.38 -10.82 -17.56
N ILE A 317 -0.05 -10.76 -16.31
CA ILE A 317 -0.55 -9.55 -15.69
C ILE A 317 0.45 -9.10 -14.64
N ILE A 318 0.81 -7.82 -14.70
CA ILE A 318 1.70 -7.20 -13.73
C ILE A 318 0.94 -6.05 -13.09
N GLY A 319 1.06 -5.89 -11.78
CA GLY A 319 0.39 -4.77 -11.14
C GLY A 319 0.63 -4.66 -9.66
N THR A 320 -0.14 -3.75 -9.06
CA THR A 320 -0.18 -3.61 -7.62
C THR A 320 -1.34 -4.42 -7.03
N ARG A 321 -1.56 -4.36 -5.72
CA ARG A 321 -2.61 -5.15 -5.03
C ARG A 321 -4.00 -5.11 -5.70
N SER A 322 -4.35 -4.04 -6.42
CA SER A 322 -5.63 -3.94 -7.12
C SER A 322 -5.78 -4.92 -8.29
N ALA A 323 -4.68 -5.36 -8.87
CA ALA A 323 -4.68 -6.36 -9.94
C ALA A 323 -5.16 -7.75 -9.47
N LEU A 324 -5.18 -8.00 -8.16
CA LEU A 324 -5.79 -9.21 -7.58
C LEU A 324 -7.25 -9.41 -7.96
N PHE A 325 -7.94 -8.36 -8.36
CA PHE A 325 -9.37 -8.42 -8.67
C PHE A 325 -9.66 -8.35 -10.17
N LEU A 326 -8.66 -8.61 -11.00
CA LEU A 326 -8.87 -8.77 -12.45
C LEU A 326 -9.40 -10.17 -12.77
N PRO A 327 -10.30 -10.30 -13.76
CA PRO A 327 -10.77 -11.58 -14.25
C PRO A 327 -9.72 -12.24 -15.15
N VAL A 328 -8.69 -12.81 -14.54
CA VAL A 328 -7.53 -13.41 -15.23
C VAL A 328 -7.94 -14.76 -15.82
N PRO A 329 -7.79 -14.97 -17.15
CA PRO A 329 -8.10 -16.24 -17.76
C PRO A 329 -7.10 -17.32 -17.33
N GLN A 330 -7.57 -18.53 -17.04
CA GLN A 330 -6.73 -19.70 -16.75
C GLN A 330 -5.54 -19.41 -15.82
N LEU A 331 -5.78 -18.70 -14.70
CA LEU A 331 -4.73 -18.34 -13.74
C LEU A 331 -4.03 -19.58 -13.19
N GLY A 332 -2.70 -19.71 -13.40
CA GLY A 332 -1.89 -20.83 -12.93
C GLY A 332 -0.93 -20.47 -11.81
N ALA A 333 -0.31 -19.29 -11.90
CA ALA A 333 0.62 -18.80 -10.88
C ALA A 333 0.34 -17.37 -10.45
N LEU A 334 0.55 -17.09 -9.18
CA LEU A 334 0.47 -15.76 -8.59
C LEU A 334 1.71 -15.51 -7.74
N VAL A 335 2.43 -14.44 -8.03
CA VAL A 335 3.63 -14.04 -7.29
C VAL A 335 3.37 -12.74 -6.56
N LEU A 336 3.67 -12.68 -5.26
CA LEU A 336 3.78 -11.45 -4.49
C LEU A 336 5.26 -11.16 -4.23
N ASP A 337 5.81 -10.19 -4.93
CA ASP A 337 7.17 -9.71 -4.64
C ASP A 337 7.15 -8.77 -3.45
N GLU A 338 8.19 -8.85 -2.59
CA GLU A 338 8.28 -8.14 -1.30
C GLU A 338 7.00 -8.33 -0.45
N GLU A 339 6.59 -9.59 -0.26
CA GLU A 339 5.33 -10.01 0.36
C GLU A 339 5.06 -9.42 1.75
N HIS A 340 6.12 -8.99 2.43
CA HIS A 340 6.08 -8.36 3.76
C HIS A 340 5.60 -6.91 3.73
N ASP A 341 5.55 -6.29 2.52
CA ASP A 341 5.27 -4.86 2.41
C ASP A 341 3.86 -4.47 2.86
N GLY A 342 3.78 -3.43 3.68
CA GLY A 342 2.51 -2.93 4.21
C GLY A 342 1.53 -2.39 3.16
N SER A 343 2.00 -2.06 1.93
CA SER A 343 1.14 -1.60 0.83
C SER A 343 0.19 -2.68 0.32
N PHE A 344 0.46 -3.95 0.60
CA PHE A 344 -0.44 -5.05 0.29
C PHE A 344 -1.68 -5.12 1.19
N LYS A 345 -1.78 -4.27 2.22
CA LYS A 345 -3.01 -4.08 3.01
C LYS A 345 -3.82 -2.91 2.46
N GLN A 346 -5.12 -3.11 2.31
CA GLN A 346 -6.11 -2.06 2.04
C GLN A 346 -6.80 -1.69 3.35
N ASP A 347 -6.75 -0.41 3.73
CA ASP A 347 -7.31 0.09 4.99
C ASP A 347 -8.62 0.89 4.80
N GLU A 348 -8.98 1.25 3.57
CA GLU A 348 -10.16 2.04 3.25
C GLU A 348 -11.20 1.22 2.48
N ARG A 349 -12.50 1.47 2.73
CA ARG A 349 -13.66 0.79 2.13
C ARG A 349 -13.66 -0.70 2.44
N LEU A 350 -13.25 -1.54 1.48
CA LEU A 350 -13.02 -2.97 1.71
C LEU A 350 -11.63 -3.15 2.31
N VAL A 351 -11.59 -3.50 3.59
CA VAL A 351 -10.35 -3.76 4.33
C VAL A 351 -9.91 -5.20 4.04
N TYR A 352 -8.78 -5.41 3.36
CA TYR A 352 -8.28 -6.75 3.04
C TYR A 352 -6.75 -6.80 3.02
N GLN A 353 -6.20 -8.00 3.15
CA GLN A 353 -4.79 -8.31 2.97
C GLN A 353 -4.59 -9.05 1.64
N ALA A 354 -3.69 -8.55 0.78
CA ALA A 354 -3.45 -9.12 -0.54
C ALA A 354 -3.04 -10.60 -0.49
N LYS A 355 -2.18 -10.99 0.46
CA LYS A 355 -1.76 -12.40 0.64
C LYS A 355 -2.94 -13.33 0.84
N GLU A 356 -3.93 -12.90 1.60
CA GLU A 356 -5.11 -13.67 1.89
C GLU A 356 -6.01 -13.84 0.67
N VAL A 357 -6.25 -12.76 -0.06
CA VAL A 357 -7.01 -12.79 -1.32
C VAL A 357 -6.28 -13.65 -2.36
N ALA A 358 -4.97 -13.52 -2.47
CA ALA A 358 -4.14 -14.34 -3.33
C ALA A 358 -4.27 -15.84 -3.00
N HIS A 359 -4.18 -16.18 -1.71
CA HIS A 359 -4.36 -17.55 -1.24
C HIS A 359 -5.74 -18.10 -1.63
N PHE A 360 -6.83 -17.36 -1.40
CA PHE A 360 -8.19 -17.77 -1.81
C PHE A 360 -8.30 -17.98 -3.32
N ARG A 361 -7.76 -17.07 -4.11
CA ARG A 361 -7.78 -17.23 -5.57
C ARG A 361 -7.05 -18.48 -6.02
N MET A 362 -5.85 -18.71 -5.49
CA MET A 362 -5.08 -19.88 -5.87
C MET A 362 -5.70 -21.19 -5.38
N GLN A 363 -6.40 -21.17 -4.25
CA GLN A 363 -7.21 -22.32 -3.81
C GLN A 363 -8.34 -22.66 -4.81
N GLN A 364 -9.03 -21.65 -5.36
CA GLN A 364 -10.11 -21.86 -6.31
C GLN A 364 -9.64 -22.47 -7.64
N VAL A 365 -8.49 -22.01 -8.13
CA VAL A 365 -7.93 -22.46 -9.42
C VAL A 365 -6.92 -23.60 -9.28
N LYS A 366 -6.67 -24.09 -8.06
CA LYS A 366 -5.65 -25.10 -7.74
C LYS A 366 -4.27 -24.72 -8.32
N GLY A 367 -3.90 -23.46 -8.13
CA GLY A 367 -2.67 -22.90 -8.68
C GLY A 367 -1.59 -22.69 -7.64
N LEU A 368 -0.47 -22.11 -8.07
CA LEU A 368 0.71 -21.83 -7.27
C LEU A 368 0.75 -20.37 -6.79
N LEU A 369 0.85 -20.17 -5.48
CA LEU A 369 1.17 -18.90 -4.86
C LEU A 369 2.65 -18.86 -4.45
N VAL A 370 3.40 -17.90 -4.99
CA VAL A 370 4.78 -17.64 -4.58
C VAL A 370 4.85 -16.34 -3.79
N LEU A 371 5.37 -16.41 -2.58
CA LEU A 371 5.63 -15.27 -1.70
C LEU A 371 7.14 -14.99 -1.74
N GLY A 372 7.55 -13.88 -2.33
CA GLY A 372 8.97 -13.54 -2.46
C GLY A 372 9.38 -12.41 -1.51
N SER A 373 10.49 -12.59 -0.81
CA SER A 373 11.04 -11.54 0.07
C SER A 373 12.50 -11.80 0.44
N ALA A 374 13.24 -10.71 0.71
CA ALA A 374 14.53 -10.77 1.39
C ALA A 374 14.38 -10.75 2.92
N THR A 375 13.26 -10.25 3.41
CA THR A 375 12.93 -10.09 4.83
C THR A 375 11.46 -10.45 5.02
N PRO A 376 11.07 -11.73 4.95
CA PRO A 376 9.68 -12.16 5.00
C PRO A 376 8.92 -11.61 6.22
N ASP A 377 7.59 -11.53 6.12
CA ASP A 377 6.73 -11.32 7.29
C ASP A 377 6.95 -12.44 8.31
N ILE A 378 7.08 -12.11 9.58
CA ILE A 378 7.33 -13.08 10.67
C ILE A 378 6.30 -14.23 10.66
N LYS A 379 5.04 -13.97 10.32
CA LYS A 379 4.00 -15.02 10.27
C LYS A 379 4.25 -15.97 9.09
N THR A 380 4.62 -15.43 7.93
CA THR A 380 4.94 -16.23 6.74
C THR A 380 6.16 -17.11 6.99
N PHE A 381 7.22 -16.53 7.55
CA PHE A 381 8.45 -17.27 7.85
C PHE A 381 8.24 -18.29 8.98
N HIS A 382 7.42 -17.97 9.99
CA HIS A 382 7.04 -18.94 11.04
C HIS A 382 6.33 -20.16 10.43
N ALA A 383 5.37 -19.94 9.52
CA ALA A 383 4.69 -21.03 8.82
C ALA A 383 5.68 -21.88 7.99
N ALA A 384 6.67 -21.26 7.36
CA ALA A 384 7.72 -21.97 6.65
C ALA A 384 8.62 -22.80 7.58
N ARG A 385 9.02 -22.24 8.73
CA ARG A 385 9.81 -22.95 9.77
C ARG A 385 9.03 -24.11 10.40
N GLN A 386 7.70 -24.06 10.41
CA GLN A 386 6.82 -25.16 10.86
C GLN A 386 6.55 -26.19 9.75
N GLY A 387 7.12 -26.03 8.55
CA GLY A 387 6.90 -26.93 7.43
C GLY A 387 5.51 -26.79 6.76
N LEU A 388 4.72 -25.76 7.12
CA LEU A 388 3.40 -25.50 6.53
C LEU A 388 3.51 -24.86 5.13
N ILE A 389 4.61 -24.19 4.85
CA ILE A 389 4.94 -23.57 3.56
C ILE A 389 6.36 -24.00 3.21
N PRO A 390 6.58 -24.72 2.11
CA PRO A 390 7.92 -25.03 1.63
C PRO A 390 8.73 -23.77 1.32
N LEU A 391 10.03 -23.82 1.59
CA LEU A 391 10.95 -22.69 1.56
C LEU A 391 12.07 -22.92 0.56
N ALA A 392 12.09 -22.17 -0.55
CA ALA A 392 13.21 -22.07 -1.46
C ALA A 392 14.14 -20.92 -1.04
N ARG A 393 15.46 -21.15 -1.04
CA ARG A 393 16.47 -20.21 -0.54
C ARG A 393 17.42 -19.74 -1.64
N LEU A 394 17.63 -18.43 -1.72
CA LEU A 394 18.66 -17.81 -2.54
C LEU A 394 19.64 -17.07 -1.62
N ALA A 395 20.67 -17.76 -1.17
CA ALA A 395 21.60 -17.27 -0.15
C ALA A 395 22.70 -16.34 -0.71
N GLU A 396 22.93 -16.33 -2.03
CA GLU A 396 24.03 -15.61 -2.66
C GLU A 396 23.54 -14.43 -3.49
N ARG A 397 24.37 -13.39 -3.58
CA ARG A 397 24.14 -12.26 -4.49
C ARG A 397 24.64 -12.59 -5.88
N VAL A 398 23.86 -12.25 -6.89
CA VAL A 398 24.32 -12.28 -8.28
C VAL A 398 25.36 -11.14 -8.46
N GLY A 399 26.57 -11.50 -8.95
CA GLY A 399 27.64 -10.51 -9.16
C GLY A 399 28.59 -10.29 -7.97
N GLY A 400 28.49 -11.06 -6.88
CA GLY A 400 29.53 -11.14 -5.83
C GLY A 400 29.69 -9.89 -4.93
N GLY A 401 28.74 -8.96 -4.92
CA GLY A 401 28.81 -7.74 -4.09
C GLY A 401 28.81 -8.03 -2.59
N THR A 402 29.65 -7.33 -1.83
CA THR A 402 29.72 -7.40 -0.36
C THR A 402 28.58 -6.62 0.31
N LEU A 403 28.23 -7.02 1.54
CA LEU A 403 27.34 -6.23 2.37
C LEU A 403 28.04 -4.92 2.79
N PRO A 404 27.32 -3.80 2.88
CA PRO A 404 27.90 -2.55 3.39
C PRO A 404 28.27 -2.71 4.86
N ASP A 405 29.26 -1.94 5.29
CA ASP A 405 29.62 -1.84 6.71
C ASP A 405 28.59 -0.97 7.44
N VAL A 406 27.98 -1.53 8.50
CA VAL A 406 26.91 -0.86 9.28
C VAL A 406 27.45 -0.46 10.64
N GLU A 407 27.48 0.84 10.89
CA GLU A 407 27.95 1.44 12.14
C GLU A 407 26.80 2.09 12.91
N LEU A 408 26.74 1.83 14.21
CA LEU A 408 25.83 2.53 15.15
C LEU A 408 26.49 3.79 15.66
N VAL A 409 25.79 4.92 15.55
CA VAL A 409 26.22 6.21 16.06
C VAL A 409 25.34 6.57 17.25
N ASP A 410 25.94 6.58 18.45
CA ASP A 410 25.23 6.96 19.68
C ASP A 410 24.92 8.47 19.66
N ILE A 411 23.63 8.79 19.79
CA ILE A 411 23.11 10.17 19.86
C ILE A 411 22.48 10.48 21.22
N LYS A 412 22.83 9.73 22.27
CA LYS A 412 22.43 10.10 23.64
C LYS A 412 22.93 11.49 24.00
N GLY A 413 22.07 12.26 24.63
CA GLY A 413 22.43 13.62 25.06
C GLY A 413 22.48 14.68 23.96
N LEU A 414 22.38 14.30 22.69
CA LEU A 414 22.21 15.29 21.61
C LEU A 414 20.78 15.84 21.63
N SER A 415 20.69 17.16 21.76
CA SER A 415 19.42 17.87 21.68
C SER A 415 19.01 18.06 20.20
N PRO A 416 17.70 18.11 19.89
CA PRO A 416 17.23 18.53 18.57
C PRO A 416 17.77 19.90 18.11
N SER A 417 18.14 20.78 19.05
CA SER A 417 18.80 22.07 18.76
C SER A 417 20.23 21.92 18.20
N ASP A 418 20.90 20.79 18.47
CA ASP A 418 22.27 20.54 18.02
C ASP A 418 22.34 20.02 16.57
N GLY A 419 21.18 19.92 15.90
CA GLY A 419 21.03 19.40 14.56
C GLY A 419 20.58 17.92 14.55
N LEU A 420 20.06 17.48 13.41
CA LEU A 420 19.52 16.11 13.25
C LEU A 420 20.60 15.07 12.93
N LEU A 421 21.83 15.50 12.56
CA LEU A 421 22.96 14.62 12.31
C LEU A 421 24.02 14.79 13.39
N ALA A 422 24.47 13.67 13.95
CA ALA A 422 25.60 13.61 14.85
C ALA A 422 26.88 14.13 14.16
N PRO A 423 27.85 14.72 14.89
CA PRO A 423 29.08 15.22 14.31
C PRO A 423 29.84 14.19 13.46
N LYS A 424 29.84 12.92 13.89
CA LYS A 424 30.44 11.80 13.15
C LYS A 424 29.73 11.54 11.80
N SER A 425 28.40 11.53 11.81
CA SER A 425 27.60 11.34 10.58
C SER A 425 27.79 12.51 9.61
N LEU A 426 27.83 13.74 10.13
CA LEU A 426 28.06 14.94 9.32
C LEU A 426 29.45 14.98 8.72
N ALA A 427 30.48 14.57 9.48
CA ALA A 427 31.87 14.49 8.99
C ALA A 427 31.98 13.45 7.86
N ALA A 428 31.37 12.27 8.00
CA ALA A 428 31.33 11.24 6.96
C ALA A 428 30.61 11.73 5.70
N LEU A 429 29.51 12.47 5.87
CA LEU A 429 28.76 13.05 4.75
C LEU A 429 29.61 14.06 3.97
N LYS A 430 30.34 14.94 4.68
CA LYS A 430 31.28 15.92 4.07
C LYS A 430 32.42 15.22 3.32
N ASP A 431 32.96 14.13 3.88
CA ASP A 431 34.00 13.31 3.24
C ASP A 431 33.50 12.72 1.90
N VAL A 432 32.33 12.13 1.87
CA VAL A 432 31.70 11.56 0.66
C VAL A 432 31.49 12.64 -0.40
N ILE A 433 30.96 13.80 -0.01
CA ILE A 433 30.72 14.91 -0.94
C ILE A 433 32.05 15.42 -1.51
N SER A 434 33.10 15.53 -0.69
CA SER A 434 34.41 15.96 -1.15
C SER A 434 35.06 15.02 -2.17
N LYS A 435 34.70 13.76 -2.15
CA LYS A 435 35.14 12.72 -3.10
C LYS A 435 34.29 12.66 -4.40
N GLY A 436 33.28 13.53 -4.52
CA GLY A 436 32.38 13.54 -5.65
C GLY A 436 31.40 12.34 -5.64
N GLU A 437 31.21 11.70 -4.49
CA GLU A 437 30.30 10.59 -4.29
C GLU A 437 28.95 11.08 -3.78
N GLN A 438 27.96 10.18 -3.72
CA GLN A 438 26.61 10.51 -3.30
C GLN A 438 26.23 9.87 -1.96
N ALA A 439 25.33 10.52 -1.24
CA ALA A 439 24.79 10.02 0.01
C ALA A 439 23.26 10.03 0.02
N VAL A 440 22.68 9.06 0.73
CA VAL A 440 21.24 8.97 0.99
C VAL A 440 21.00 9.12 2.50
N ILE A 441 20.07 10.00 2.89
CA ILE A 441 19.70 10.19 4.28
C ILE A 441 18.23 9.80 4.47
N LEU A 442 18.01 8.83 5.34
CA LEU A 442 16.70 8.28 5.65
C LEU A 442 16.20 8.80 6.99
N LEU A 443 15.00 9.39 6.97
CA LEU A 443 14.25 9.73 8.18
C LEU A 443 12.97 8.89 8.21
N ASN A 444 12.85 8.02 9.19
CA ASN A 444 11.65 7.17 9.31
C ASN A 444 10.48 7.95 9.92
N ARG A 445 9.79 8.77 9.10
CA ARG A 445 8.63 9.58 9.52
C ARG A 445 7.32 8.86 9.22
N ARG A 446 6.95 7.82 9.96
CA ARG A 446 5.58 7.32 10.00
C ARG A 446 5.08 7.34 11.45
N GLY A 447 4.12 8.19 11.76
CA GLY A 447 3.33 8.20 12.98
C GLY A 447 3.07 9.62 13.49
N TYR A 448 1.80 10.01 13.55
CA TYR A 448 1.33 11.22 14.22
C TYR A 448 1.35 11.12 15.77
N ALA A 449 1.94 10.05 16.32
CA ALA A 449 1.96 9.82 17.74
C ALA A 449 3.24 10.40 18.34
N PRO A 450 3.19 11.49 19.11
CA PRO A 450 4.35 12.03 19.81
C PRO A 450 4.77 11.02 20.90
N LEU A 451 5.82 10.27 20.59
CA LEU A 451 6.52 9.45 21.57
C LEU A 451 7.41 10.34 22.42
N MET A 452 7.55 9.99 23.68
CA MET A 452 8.41 10.73 24.61
C MET A 452 9.58 9.85 25.02
N TYR A 453 10.80 10.35 24.83
CA TYR A 453 12.03 9.68 25.27
C TYR A 453 12.70 10.43 26.42
N CYS A 454 13.30 9.69 27.32
CA CYS A 454 14.10 10.25 28.40
C CYS A 454 15.40 10.81 27.84
N LEU A 455 15.68 12.08 28.08
CA LEU A 455 16.90 12.75 27.60
C LEU A 455 18.16 12.12 28.24
N ASP A 456 18.07 11.70 29.50
CA ASP A 456 19.21 11.22 30.28
C ASP A 456 19.71 9.84 29.82
N CYS A 457 18.79 8.93 29.42
CA CYS A 457 19.15 7.55 29.07
C CYS A 457 18.65 7.07 27.71
N GLY A 458 17.89 7.88 26.95
CA GLY A 458 17.35 7.53 25.63
C GLY A 458 16.11 6.62 25.65
N THR A 459 15.74 6.06 26.82
CA THR A 459 14.62 5.11 26.90
C THR A 459 13.28 5.79 26.62
N VAL A 460 12.45 5.16 25.77
CA VAL A 460 11.07 5.61 25.49
C VAL A 460 10.11 5.07 26.55
N ALA A 461 9.13 5.89 26.94
CA ALA A 461 8.08 5.46 27.87
C ALA A 461 7.22 4.34 27.23
N ARG A 462 7.18 3.16 27.86
CA ARG A 462 6.49 1.96 27.38
C ARG A 462 5.34 1.52 28.28
N CYS A 463 4.32 0.91 27.68
CA CYS A 463 3.21 0.30 28.39
C CYS A 463 3.68 -0.94 29.16
N PRO A 464 3.42 -1.06 30.47
CA PRO A 464 3.84 -2.22 31.26
C PRO A 464 3.11 -3.52 30.86
N HIS A 465 1.95 -3.44 30.22
CA HIS A 465 1.15 -4.60 29.83
C HIS A 465 1.41 -5.04 28.37
N CYS A 466 1.64 -4.08 27.46
CA CYS A 466 1.77 -4.34 26.03
C CYS A 466 3.21 -4.19 25.52
N GLU A 467 4.09 -3.56 26.27
CA GLU A 467 5.51 -3.26 25.92
C GLU A 467 5.68 -2.39 24.68
N ILE A 468 4.62 -1.77 24.17
CA ILE A 468 4.68 -0.79 23.08
C ILE A 468 4.91 0.62 23.63
N GLY A 469 5.40 1.52 22.78
CA GLY A 469 5.56 2.94 23.12
C GLY A 469 4.24 3.56 23.56
N LEU A 470 4.29 4.42 24.61
CA LEU A 470 3.15 5.22 25.03
C LEU A 470 3.09 6.51 24.23
N THR A 471 1.90 6.90 23.80
CA THR A 471 1.66 8.15 23.06
C THR A 471 1.32 9.28 24.03
N TYR A 472 1.97 10.44 23.86
CA TYR A 472 1.68 11.64 24.62
C TYR A 472 0.47 12.39 24.07
N HIS A 473 -0.49 12.64 24.92
CA HIS A 473 -1.70 13.44 24.63
C HIS A 473 -1.62 14.79 25.33
N LYS A 474 -1.12 15.82 24.63
CA LYS A 474 -0.90 17.18 25.16
C LYS A 474 -2.14 17.76 25.82
N GLY A 475 -3.33 17.63 25.22
CA GLY A 475 -4.57 18.16 25.78
C GLY A 475 -5.08 17.48 27.07
N ARG A 476 -4.48 16.36 27.46
CA ARG A 476 -4.82 15.60 28.69
C ARG A 476 -3.62 15.46 29.62
N GLU A 477 -2.45 15.93 29.22
CA GLU A 477 -1.17 15.76 29.93
C GLU A 477 -0.93 14.33 30.42
N ARG A 478 -1.20 13.35 29.53
CA ARG A 478 -1.07 11.91 29.81
C ARG A 478 -0.38 11.17 28.68
N LEU A 479 0.32 10.12 29.10
CA LEU A 479 0.84 9.07 28.23
C LEU A 479 -0.17 7.93 28.17
N ILE A 480 -0.62 7.52 26.96
CA ILE A 480 -1.70 6.53 26.79
C ILE A 480 -1.22 5.38 25.89
N CYS A 481 -1.55 4.16 26.27
CA CYS A 481 -1.42 2.98 25.42
C CYS A 481 -2.66 2.81 24.53
N HIS A 482 -2.49 2.85 23.22
CA HIS A 482 -3.60 2.69 22.27
C HIS A 482 -4.09 1.23 22.10
N TYR A 483 -3.46 0.25 22.80
CA TYR A 483 -3.93 -1.14 22.79
C TYR A 483 -4.84 -1.44 23.97
N CYS A 484 -4.36 -1.21 25.19
CA CYS A 484 -5.08 -1.60 26.40
C CYS A 484 -5.72 -0.45 27.16
N GLY A 485 -5.46 0.81 26.75
CA GLY A 485 -5.99 2.01 27.44
C GLY A 485 -5.21 2.38 28.70
N TYR A 486 -4.11 1.69 29.04
CA TYR A 486 -3.27 2.11 30.16
C TYR A 486 -2.87 3.58 29.99
N ALA A 487 -3.06 4.36 31.04
CA ALA A 487 -2.75 5.79 31.02
C ALA A 487 -2.01 6.20 32.29
N THR A 488 -0.94 6.98 32.16
CA THR A 488 -0.18 7.55 33.26
C THR A 488 -0.06 9.06 33.10
N PRO A 489 -0.06 9.87 34.20
CA PRO A 489 0.20 11.29 34.09
C PRO A 489 1.55 11.61 33.49
N TYR A 490 1.68 12.78 32.87
CA TYR A 490 2.94 13.31 32.41
C TYR A 490 3.28 14.59 33.21
N PRO A 491 4.53 14.83 33.64
CA PRO A 491 5.73 13.99 33.40
C PRO A 491 5.72 12.69 34.20
N VAL A 492 6.43 11.69 33.68
CA VAL A 492 6.59 10.38 34.31
C VAL A 492 8.05 10.17 34.68
N THR A 493 8.31 9.54 35.81
CA THR A 493 9.67 9.13 36.17
C THR A 493 10.15 8.01 35.25
N CYS A 494 11.32 8.14 34.68
CA CYS A 494 11.89 7.14 33.79
C CYS A 494 12.04 5.80 34.51
N SER A 495 11.50 4.74 33.92
CA SER A 495 11.57 3.39 34.51
C SER A 495 13.01 2.87 34.57
N SER A 496 13.88 3.33 33.65
CA SER A 496 15.28 2.90 33.55
C SER A 496 16.22 3.69 34.45
N CYS A 497 16.32 5.02 34.30
CA CYS A 497 17.31 5.84 35.01
C CYS A 497 16.73 6.73 36.10
N LYS A 498 15.40 6.75 36.31
CA LYS A 498 14.68 7.60 37.26
C LYS A 498 14.71 9.10 36.92
N GLY A 499 15.26 9.51 35.75
CA GLY A 499 15.22 10.89 35.28
C GLY A 499 13.80 11.38 34.97
N LEU A 500 13.63 12.70 34.94
CA LEU A 500 12.33 13.37 34.68
C LEU A 500 12.29 14.13 33.36
N HIS A 501 13.41 14.23 32.66
CA HIS A 501 13.51 15.02 31.44
C HIS A 501 13.11 14.20 30.22
N TYR A 502 11.94 14.51 29.67
CA TYR A 502 11.44 13.87 28.47
C TYR A 502 11.30 14.87 27.32
N LEU A 503 11.71 14.45 26.12
CA LEU A 503 11.52 15.19 24.89
C LEU A 503 10.67 14.39 23.89
N PRO A 504 9.90 15.09 23.04
CA PRO A 504 9.17 14.42 21.96
C PRO A 504 10.14 13.92 20.89
N MET A 505 9.88 12.72 20.36
CA MET A 505 10.55 12.19 19.17
C MET A 505 9.90 12.70 17.89
N GLY A 506 10.70 12.89 16.85
CA GLY A 506 10.23 13.08 15.49
C GLY A 506 10.25 14.52 15.03
N GLU A 507 11.35 14.93 14.38
CA GLU A 507 11.42 16.12 13.56
C GLU A 507 11.22 15.79 12.07
N GLY A 508 10.82 16.79 11.26
CA GLY A 508 10.45 16.57 9.86
C GLY A 508 11.65 16.53 8.91
N THR A 509 11.46 15.89 7.76
CA THR A 509 12.42 15.92 6.62
C THR A 509 12.78 17.31 6.15
N GLU A 510 11.84 18.26 6.30
CA GLU A 510 12.00 19.67 5.96
C GLU A 510 13.07 20.36 6.82
N LYS A 511 13.00 20.17 8.14
CA LYS A 511 14.05 20.68 9.07
C LYS A 511 15.40 20.03 8.83
N LEU A 512 15.41 18.75 8.46
CA LEU A 512 16.65 18.05 8.11
C LEU A 512 17.27 18.64 6.83
N GLU A 513 16.47 18.88 5.79
CA GLU A 513 16.90 19.51 4.56
C GLU A 513 17.49 20.90 4.82
N GLU A 514 16.77 21.78 5.54
CA GLU A 514 17.21 23.11 5.92
C GLU A 514 18.52 23.07 6.71
N GLY A 515 18.61 22.21 7.71
CA GLY A 515 19.83 22.04 8.51
C GLY A 515 21.04 21.59 7.69
N LEU A 516 20.82 20.70 6.72
CA LEU A 516 21.87 20.21 5.82
C LEU A 516 22.38 21.30 4.88
N VAL A 517 21.49 22.10 4.30
CA VAL A 517 21.88 23.21 3.42
C VAL A 517 22.84 24.18 4.13
N HIS A 518 22.65 24.41 5.43
CA HIS A 518 23.53 25.28 6.23
C HIS A 518 24.81 24.59 6.69
N ALA A 519 24.80 23.28 6.89
CA ALA A 519 25.92 22.53 7.45
C ALA A 519 26.92 22.00 6.40
N LEU A 520 26.50 21.93 5.13
CA LEU A 520 27.28 21.36 4.02
C LEU A 520 28.07 22.46 3.28
N PRO A 521 29.09 22.08 2.51
CA PRO A 521 29.87 23.03 1.69
C PRO A 521 28.96 23.79 0.71
N PRO A 522 29.25 25.07 0.43
CA PRO A 522 28.52 25.85 -0.55
C PRO A 522 28.48 25.16 -1.94
N GLY A 523 27.31 25.16 -2.57
CA GLY A 523 27.13 24.50 -3.86
C GLY A 523 26.69 23.04 -3.79
N THR A 524 26.62 22.44 -2.59
CA THR A 524 26.05 21.08 -2.41
C THR A 524 24.54 21.10 -2.66
N LYS A 525 24.09 20.34 -3.65
CA LYS A 525 22.66 20.16 -3.91
C LYS A 525 22.08 19.04 -3.07
N VAL A 526 21.04 19.36 -2.30
CA VAL A 526 20.22 18.41 -1.52
C VAL A 526 18.85 18.29 -2.18
N LEU A 527 18.41 17.07 -2.47
CA LEU A 527 17.08 16.77 -2.97
C LEU A 527 16.26 16.10 -1.87
N ARG A 528 14.95 16.37 -1.86
CA ARG A 528 14.00 15.76 -0.92
C ARG A 528 13.02 14.86 -1.63
N LEU A 529 12.85 13.63 -1.12
CA LEU A 529 11.92 12.62 -1.61
C LEU A 529 11.01 12.16 -0.47
N ASP A 530 9.91 12.83 -0.29
CA ASP A 530 8.85 12.45 0.63
C ASP A 530 7.46 12.60 -0.02
N ARG A 531 6.41 12.26 0.72
CA ARG A 531 5.04 12.35 0.21
C ARG A 531 4.65 13.77 -0.19
N ASP A 532 5.19 14.77 0.48
CA ASP A 532 4.85 16.16 0.24
C ASP A 532 5.57 16.69 -1.01
N SER A 533 6.84 16.34 -1.21
CA SER A 533 7.63 16.72 -2.39
C SER A 533 7.24 15.96 -3.66
N THR A 534 6.54 14.82 -3.53
CA THR A 534 6.16 13.94 -4.65
C THR A 534 4.67 13.94 -4.98
N ARG A 535 3.90 14.92 -4.49
CA ARG A 535 2.45 15.01 -4.76
C ARG A 535 2.11 15.20 -6.24
N ARG A 536 2.99 15.80 -7.01
CA ARG A 536 2.80 15.92 -8.46
C ARG A 536 3.17 14.64 -9.18
N PRO A 537 2.34 14.20 -10.14
CA PRO A 537 2.72 13.14 -11.06
C PRO A 537 4.05 13.47 -11.77
N GLY A 538 4.93 12.48 -11.90
CA GLY A 538 6.24 12.65 -12.54
C GLY A 538 7.31 13.35 -11.69
N ARG A 539 6.97 13.93 -10.52
CA ARG A 539 7.95 14.62 -9.69
C ARG A 539 8.91 13.66 -8.97
N MET A 540 8.40 12.52 -8.56
CA MET A 540 9.23 11.46 -7.95
C MET A 540 10.28 10.99 -8.94
N GLU A 541 9.87 10.70 -10.15
CA GLU A 541 10.72 10.23 -11.24
C GLU A 541 11.78 11.30 -11.58
N ALA A 542 11.38 12.55 -11.71
CA ALA A 542 12.31 13.65 -11.98
C ALA A 542 13.38 13.82 -10.89
N ILE A 543 13.00 13.70 -9.61
CA ILE A 543 13.94 13.75 -8.48
C ILE A 543 14.93 12.57 -8.54
N LEU A 544 14.44 11.38 -8.80
CA LEU A 544 15.25 10.17 -8.86
C LEU A 544 16.20 10.17 -10.07
N GLU A 545 15.73 10.66 -11.20
CA GLU A 545 16.53 10.83 -12.41
C GLU A 545 17.64 11.86 -12.22
N ALA A 546 17.31 13.04 -11.68
CA ALA A 546 18.30 14.07 -11.38
C ALA A 546 19.37 13.57 -10.40
N PHE A 547 18.98 12.82 -9.37
CA PHE A 547 19.91 12.19 -8.45
C PHE A 547 20.73 11.09 -9.13
N GLY A 548 20.12 10.24 -9.93
CA GLY A 548 20.81 9.18 -10.68
C GLY A 548 21.87 9.72 -11.66
N LYS A 549 21.59 10.87 -12.31
CA LYS A 549 22.54 11.59 -13.19
C LYS A 549 23.66 12.33 -12.43
N GLY A 550 23.66 12.31 -11.10
CA GLY A 550 24.68 13.00 -10.29
C GLY A 550 24.46 14.51 -10.17
N GLU A 551 23.29 15.04 -10.55
CA GLU A 551 22.98 16.47 -10.45
C GLU A 551 22.82 16.96 -9.01
N ALA A 552 22.71 16.03 -8.06
CA ALA A 552 22.69 16.29 -6.63
C ALA A 552 23.55 15.27 -5.87
N GLN A 553 24.16 15.72 -4.78
CA GLN A 553 25.08 14.92 -3.96
C GLN A 553 24.34 14.22 -2.82
N VAL A 554 23.24 14.78 -2.34
CA VAL A 554 22.52 14.26 -1.18
C VAL A 554 21.04 14.10 -1.53
N LEU A 555 20.46 12.93 -1.22
CA LEU A 555 19.06 12.67 -1.32
C LEU A 555 18.48 12.37 0.08
N VAL A 556 17.62 13.24 0.56
CA VAL A 556 16.92 13.09 1.86
C VAL A 556 15.53 12.55 1.63
N GLY A 557 15.12 11.55 2.39
CA GLY A 557 13.75 11.09 2.23
C GLY A 557 13.29 10.10 3.29
N THR A 558 12.09 9.57 3.04
CA THR A 558 11.43 8.59 3.91
C THR A 558 11.57 7.18 3.34
N GLN A 559 10.74 6.26 3.78
CA GLN A 559 10.72 4.86 3.32
C GLN A 559 10.64 4.67 1.79
N MET A 560 10.22 5.70 1.04
CA MET A 560 10.21 5.65 -0.43
C MET A 560 11.62 5.44 -1.01
N LEU A 561 12.67 5.92 -0.33
CA LEU A 561 14.07 5.73 -0.75
C LEU A 561 14.59 4.31 -0.56
N SER A 562 14.01 3.54 0.35
CA SER A 562 14.47 2.15 0.61
C SER A 562 14.07 1.17 -0.49
N LYS A 563 13.21 1.57 -1.45
CA LYS A 563 12.57 0.66 -2.41
C LYS A 563 13.01 0.94 -3.85
N GLY A 564 13.35 -0.13 -4.57
CA GLY A 564 13.35 -0.20 -6.04
C GLY A 564 14.40 0.57 -6.84
N HIS A 565 15.14 1.53 -6.27
CA HIS A 565 16.07 2.38 -7.00
C HIS A 565 17.52 1.90 -6.88
N HIS A 566 18.28 2.03 -7.95
CA HIS A 566 19.70 1.72 -8.00
C HIS A 566 20.51 3.01 -8.24
N PHE A 567 21.42 3.33 -7.33
CA PHE A 567 22.30 4.49 -7.43
C PHE A 567 23.75 4.04 -7.26
N PRO A 568 24.48 3.82 -8.36
CA PRO A 568 25.86 3.26 -8.32
C PRO A 568 26.84 4.12 -7.52
N ASN A 569 26.65 5.44 -7.51
CA ASN A 569 27.52 6.41 -6.84
C ASN A 569 27.20 6.62 -5.35
N VAL A 570 26.18 5.96 -4.80
CA VAL A 570 25.84 6.06 -3.38
C VAL A 570 26.75 5.16 -2.56
N THR A 571 27.68 5.76 -1.84
CA THR A 571 28.63 5.08 -0.95
C THR A 571 28.29 5.23 0.53
N LEU A 572 27.41 6.18 0.89
CA LEU A 572 26.97 6.40 2.27
C LEU A 572 25.46 6.46 2.39
N ALA A 573 24.90 5.69 3.32
CA ALA A 573 23.53 5.82 3.77
C ALA A 573 23.51 6.20 5.25
N ILE A 574 22.71 7.22 5.62
CA ILE A 574 22.55 7.66 7.02
C ILE A 574 21.09 7.50 7.41
N ILE A 575 20.83 6.77 8.46
CA ILE A 575 19.55 6.71 9.14
C ILE A 575 19.57 7.73 10.27
N ALA A 576 18.85 8.84 10.08
CA ALA A 576 18.95 10.00 10.99
C ALA A 576 18.32 9.73 12.38
N ASP A 577 17.34 8.84 12.47
CA ASP A 577 16.77 8.38 13.75
C ASP A 577 16.26 6.94 13.61
N GLY A 578 17.06 5.98 14.06
CA GLY A 578 16.72 4.55 14.08
C GLY A 578 15.68 4.20 15.13
N ASP A 579 15.64 4.93 16.24
CA ASP A 579 14.77 4.63 17.37
C ASP A 579 13.31 4.93 17.09
N LEU A 580 13.03 5.89 16.22
CA LEU A 580 11.65 6.30 15.90
C LEU A 580 10.83 5.13 15.38
N GLY A 581 11.41 4.31 14.49
CA GLY A 581 10.75 3.11 13.97
C GLY A 581 10.53 2.04 15.02
N LEU A 582 11.56 1.76 15.83
CA LEU A 582 11.53 0.71 16.87
C LEU A 582 10.53 0.98 17.99
N ASN A 583 10.26 2.25 18.26
CA ASN A 583 9.43 2.65 19.38
C ASN A 583 7.98 2.99 19.02
N LEU A 584 7.59 2.84 17.74
CA LEU A 584 6.20 3.02 17.35
C LEU A 584 5.27 2.17 18.23
N PRO A 585 4.05 2.67 18.53
CA PRO A 585 3.08 1.93 19.35
C PRO A 585 2.43 0.80 18.54
N ASP A 586 3.26 -0.10 18.03
CA ASP A 586 2.88 -1.24 17.20
C ASP A 586 3.77 -2.44 17.55
N TYR A 587 3.16 -3.63 17.76
CA TYR A 587 3.91 -4.85 18.08
C TYR A 587 4.87 -5.27 16.95
N ARG A 588 4.66 -4.78 15.73
CA ARG A 588 5.50 -5.00 14.54
C ARG A 588 6.60 -3.96 14.36
N ALA A 589 6.78 -3.05 15.32
CA ALA A 589 7.70 -1.93 15.17
C ALA A 589 9.14 -2.38 14.87
N ALA A 590 9.64 -3.37 15.62
CA ALA A 590 10.97 -3.94 15.42
C ALA A 590 11.10 -4.68 14.08
N GLU A 591 10.10 -5.49 13.70
CA GLU A 591 10.04 -6.18 12.41
C GLU A 591 10.14 -5.21 11.25
N ARG A 592 9.31 -4.16 11.24
CA ARG A 592 9.31 -3.16 10.16
C ARG A 592 10.60 -2.35 10.10
N THR A 593 11.15 -2.03 11.27
CA THR A 593 12.41 -1.30 11.33
C THR A 593 13.55 -2.14 10.78
N PHE A 594 13.63 -3.41 11.17
CA PHE A 594 14.59 -4.36 10.63
C PHE A 594 14.45 -4.47 9.11
N GLN A 595 13.26 -4.72 8.58
CA GLN A 595 12.98 -4.84 7.15
C GLN A 595 13.40 -3.58 6.38
N LEU A 596 13.01 -2.41 6.88
CA LEU A 596 13.36 -1.12 6.27
C LEU A 596 14.86 -0.90 6.22
N LEU A 597 15.54 -1.15 7.34
CA LEU A 597 16.97 -0.86 7.46
C LEU A 597 17.83 -1.84 6.66
N VAL A 598 17.50 -3.12 6.64
CA VAL A 598 18.19 -4.11 5.80
C VAL A 598 18.00 -3.79 4.32
N GLN A 599 16.79 -3.37 3.90
CA GLN A 599 16.57 -2.93 2.53
C GLN A 599 17.34 -1.65 2.19
N ALA A 600 17.35 -0.67 3.10
CA ALA A 600 18.07 0.58 2.93
C ALA A 600 19.59 0.38 2.91
N SER A 601 20.12 -0.45 3.80
CA SER A 601 21.54 -0.82 3.83
C SER A 601 21.95 -1.49 2.52
N GLY A 602 21.10 -2.32 1.95
CA GLY A 602 21.35 -2.95 0.65
C GLY A 602 21.39 -1.96 -0.53
N ARG A 603 21.19 -0.65 -0.32
CA ARG A 603 21.32 0.38 -1.38
C ARG A 603 22.72 0.98 -1.47
N ALA A 604 23.46 1.06 -0.36
CA ALA A 604 24.84 1.49 -0.37
C ALA A 604 25.76 0.35 -0.87
N GLY A 605 26.75 0.68 -1.69
CA GLY A 605 27.78 -0.28 -2.13
C GLY A 605 27.28 -1.31 -3.16
N ARG A 606 26.37 -0.95 -4.05
CA ARG A 606 26.00 -1.79 -5.20
C ARG A 606 26.91 -1.68 -6.41
N GLY A 607 27.82 -0.69 -6.41
CA GLY A 607 28.90 -0.55 -7.38
C GLY A 607 30.16 -1.28 -6.92
N GLU A 608 31.28 -0.96 -7.56
CA GLU A 608 32.61 -1.50 -7.20
C GLU A 608 33.13 -0.97 -5.84
N LYS A 609 32.54 0.12 -5.32
CA LYS A 609 32.92 0.76 -4.06
C LYS A 609 32.17 0.17 -2.87
N ALA A 610 32.88 -0.10 -1.78
CA ALA A 610 32.28 -0.54 -0.54
C ALA A 610 31.33 0.54 0.05
N GLY A 611 30.11 0.16 0.37
CA GLY A 611 29.13 1.05 1.00
C GLY A 611 29.28 1.11 2.52
N ARG A 612 29.00 2.28 3.10
CA ARG A 612 28.90 2.47 4.56
C ARG A 612 27.49 2.90 4.94
N VAL A 613 27.01 2.40 6.09
CA VAL A 613 25.70 2.76 6.62
C VAL A 613 25.84 3.21 8.06
N PHE A 614 25.39 4.42 8.35
CA PHE A 614 25.37 4.95 9.72
C PHE A 614 23.92 4.95 10.24
N ILE A 615 23.72 4.35 11.40
CA ILE A 615 22.43 4.33 12.08
C ILE A 615 22.58 5.12 13.39
N GLN A 616 21.94 6.28 13.45
CA GLN A 616 21.89 7.10 14.66
C GLN A 616 20.83 6.52 15.62
N THR A 617 21.24 6.24 16.84
CA THR A 617 20.37 5.64 17.88
C THR A 617 20.74 6.14 19.28
N ARG A 618 19.72 6.31 20.12
CA ARG A 618 19.85 6.60 21.56
C ARG A 618 19.93 5.34 22.41
N ASP A 619 19.57 4.19 21.83
CA ASP A 619 19.62 2.88 22.48
C ASP A 619 20.47 1.89 21.66
N PRO A 620 21.81 2.03 21.67
CA PRO A 620 22.71 1.13 20.94
C PRO A 620 22.65 -0.34 21.42
N ALA A 621 22.07 -0.58 22.60
CA ALA A 621 21.93 -1.92 23.19
C ALA A 621 20.65 -2.64 22.75
N HIS A 622 19.78 -2.01 21.95
CA HIS A 622 18.56 -2.66 21.50
C HIS A 622 18.88 -3.89 20.63
N TYR A 623 18.28 -5.03 20.94
CA TYR A 623 18.58 -6.33 20.30
C TYR A 623 18.52 -6.31 18.76
N CYS A 624 17.67 -5.48 18.17
CA CYS A 624 17.47 -5.38 16.73
C CYS A 624 18.76 -5.00 15.97
N TRP A 625 19.62 -4.20 16.59
CA TRP A 625 20.82 -3.66 15.97
C TRP A 625 21.86 -4.72 15.62
N GLU A 626 22.00 -5.74 16.46
CA GLU A 626 22.90 -6.86 16.21
C GLU A 626 22.59 -7.52 14.87
N PHE A 627 21.31 -7.82 14.64
CA PHE A 627 20.86 -8.47 13.43
C PHE A 627 20.82 -7.53 12.21
N VAL A 628 20.56 -6.24 12.40
CA VAL A 628 20.63 -5.25 11.31
C VAL A 628 22.06 -5.11 10.79
N ARG A 629 23.06 -5.09 11.69
CA ARG A 629 24.49 -4.99 11.32
C ARG A 629 24.97 -6.16 10.49
N SER A 630 24.53 -7.36 10.81
CA SER A 630 24.90 -8.60 10.10
C SER A 630 23.94 -8.93 8.96
N ALA A 631 22.85 -8.16 8.79
CA ALA A 631 21.72 -8.50 7.91
C ALA A 631 21.16 -9.91 8.17
N ASP A 632 21.25 -10.39 9.41
CA ASP A 632 20.81 -11.72 9.85
C ASP A 632 19.30 -11.72 10.15
N TYR A 633 18.51 -12.05 9.13
CA TYR A 633 17.07 -12.16 9.27
C TYR A 633 16.66 -13.35 10.15
N GLU A 634 17.34 -14.48 10.07
CA GLU A 634 16.95 -15.67 10.83
C GLU A 634 17.21 -15.51 12.32
N GLY A 635 18.35 -14.94 12.71
CA GLY A 635 18.62 -14.59 14.11
C GLY A 635 17.63 -13.56 14.64
N PHE A 636 17.28 -12.54 13.85
CA PHE A 636 16.25 -11.57 14.19
C PHE A 636 14.88 -12.27 14.40
N PHE A 637 14.50 -13.15 13.47
CA PHE A 637 13.26 -13.93 13.59
C PHE A 637 13.22 -14.75 14.88
N ASP A 638 14.29 -15.47 15.21
CA ASP A 638 14.34 -16.34 16.39
C ASP A 638 14.20 -15.55 17.71
N GLU A 639 14.71 -14.31 17.75
CA GLU A 639 14.51 -13.44 18.93
C GLU A 639 13.10 -12.81 18.94
N GLU A 640 12.63 -12.33 17.80
CA GLU A 640 11.32 -11.68 17.69
C GLU A 640 10.18 -12.65 17.96
N ILE A 641 10.26 -13.90 17.47
CA ILE A 641 9.21 -14.91 17.65
C ILE A 641 9.05 -15.27 19.12
N ARG A 642 10.16 -15.40 19.89
CA ARG A 642 10.13 -15.63 21.34
C ARG A 642 9.44 -14.51 22.10
N ARG A 643 9.66 -13.26 21.70
CA ARG A 643 9.00 -12.08 22.28
C ARG A 643 7.50 -12.08 22.01
N ARG A 644 7.09 -12.42 20.77
CA ARG A 644 5.68 -12.52 20.39
C ARG A 644 4.95 -13.64 21.11
N GLU A 645 5.57 -14.78 21.29
CA GLU A 645 5.01 -15.89 22.05
C GLU A 645 4.72 -15.48 23.50
N ARG A 646 5.72 -14.92 24.19
CA ARG A 646 5.60 -14.45 25.59
C ARG A 646 4.45 -13.46 25.77
N ARG A 647 4.22 -12.58 24.78
CA ARG A 647 3.22 -11.52 24.84
C ARG A 647 1.91 -11.86 24.14
N ARG A 648 1.78 -13.08 23.64
CA ARG A 648 0.63 -13.52 22.87
C ARG A 648 0.29 -12.55 21.74
N TYR A 649 1.25 -12.35 20.82
CA TYR A 649 1.06 -11.64 19.57
C TYR A 649 1.04 -12.63 18.38
N PRO A 650 0.53 -12.22 17.21
CA PRO A 650 0.64 -13.07 16.02
C PRO A 650 2.08 -13.50 15.73
N PRO A 651 2.32 -14.79 15.37
CA PRO A 651 1.37 -15.79 14.87
C PRO A 651 0.62 -16.60 15.93
N PHE A 652 0.95 -16.50 17.21
CA PHE A 652 0.41 -17.35 18.29
C PHE A 652 -1.05 -17.06 18.64
N VAL A 653 -1.55 -15.90 18.28
CA VAL A 653 -2.95 -15.51 18.37
C VAL A 653 -3.39 -14.78 17.10
N LYS A 654 -4.68 -14.76 16.85
CA LYS A 654 -5.29 -13.87 15.86
C LYS A 654 -5.53 -12.50 16.50
N LEU A 655 -5.25 -11.43 15.76
CA LEU A 655 -5.43 -10.05 16.21
C LEU A 655 -6.34 -9.31 15.25
N ALA A 656 -7.36 -8.63 15.78
CA ALA A 656 -8.19 -7.72 15.01
C ALA A 656 -8.37 -6.38 15.73
N LEU A 657 -8.59 -5.32 14.97
CA LEU A 657 -9.05 -4.03 15.49
C LEU A 657 -10.52 -3.83 15.15
N VAL A 658 -11.31 -3.48 16.15
CA VAL A 658 -12.65 -2.94 15.93
C VAL A 658 -12.54 -1.42 16.03
N ARG A 659 -12.85 -0.74 14.94
CA ARG A 659 -12.81 0.72 14.86
C ARG A 659 -14.21 1.29 14.96
N ALA A 660 -14.42 2.26 15.84
CA ALA A 660 -15.66 2.99 15.99
C ALA A 660 -15.47 4.46 15.61
N SER A 661 -16.49 5.06 14.99
CA SER A 661 -16.53 6.51 14.79
C SER A 661 -17.94 7.07 14.84
N PHE A 662 -18.10 8.27 15.41
CA PHE A 662 -19.35 8.98 15.49
C PHE A 662 -19.15 10.50 15.40
N PRO A 663 -20.16 11.31 14.99
CA PRO A 663 -20.07 12.76 14.91
C PRO A 663 -19.66 13.39 16.25
N ILE A 664 -18.88 14.47 16.20
CA ILE A 664 -18.34 15.13 17.41
C ILE A 664 -19.42 15.63 18.36
N ASP A 665 -20.56 16.05 17.80
CA ASP A 665 -21.73 16.62 18.46
C ASP A 665 -22.75 15.55 18.92
N TRP A 666 -22.49 14.28 18.67
CA TRP A 666 -23.39 13.19 19.07
C TRP A 666 -23.10 12.75 20.51
N GLU A 667 -23.85 13.34 21.46
CA GLU A 667 -23.69 13.12 22.92
C GLU A 667 -23.77 11.65 23.36
N PRO A 668 -24.70 10.78 22.81
CA PRO A 668 -24.80 9.38 23.26
C PRO A 668 -23.57 8.54 22.95
N GLY A 669 -22.64 9.03 22.14
CA GLY A 669 -21.52 8.24 21.61
C GLY A 669 -20.64 7.62 22.69
N ALA A 670 -20.36 8.32 23.78
CA ALA A 670 -19.53 7.79 24.88
C ALA A 670 -20.25 6.64 25.62
N GLY A 671 -21.51 6.80 25.95
CA GLY A 671 -22.31 5.75 26.61
C GLY A 671 -22.46 4.48 25.75
N TRP A 672 -22.55 4.65 24.42
CA TRP A 672 -22.56 3.51 23.50
C TRP A 672 -21.23 2.77 23.50
N LEU A 673 -20.09 3.47 23.54
CA LEU A 673 -18.77 2.83 23.61
C LEU A 673 -18.64 1.99 24.89
N ASP A 674 -19.09 2.51 26.04
CA ASP A 674 -19.05 1.79 27.31
C ASP A 674 -19.94 0.53 27.27
N SER A 675 -21.17 0.66 26.79
CA SER A 675 -22.11 -0.44 26.65
C SER A 675 -21.60 -1.54 25.73
N LEU A 676 -21.06 -1.19 24.57
CA LEU A 676 -20.46 -2.11 23.63
C LEU A 676 -19.18 -2.76 24.18
N THR A 677 -18.42 -2.04 25.00
CA THR A 677 -17.23 -2.62 25.67
C THR A 677 -17.61 -3.69 26.67
N LEU A 678 -18.64 -3.43 27.47
CA LEU A 678 -19.15 -4.43 28.44
C LEU A 678 -19.67 -5.68 27.71
N LEU A 679 -20.50 -5.51 26.67
CA LEU A 679 -20.99 -6.61 25.84
C LEU A 679 -19.84 -7.40 25.20
N ALA A 680 -18.90 -6.70 24.58
CA ALA A 680 -17.75 -7.35 23.92
C ALA A 680 -16.91 -8.16 24.91
N ARG A 681 -16.68 -7.66 26.12
CA ARG A 681 -15.94 -8.39 27.18
C ARG A 681 -16.69 -9.60 27.68
N GLU A 682 -18.00 -9.50 27.87
CA GLU A 682 -18.84 -10.63 28.27
C GLU A 682 -18.82 -11.73 27.21
N LYS A 683 -19.12 -11.39 25.95
CA LYS A 683 -19.12 -12.35 24.82
C LYS A 683 -17.71 -12.87 24.55
N GLY A 684 -16.71 -12.00 24.66
CA GLY A 684 -15.30 -12.38 24.49
C GLY A 684 -14.85 -13.40 25.53
N LYS A 685 -15.22 -13.23 26.79
CA LYS A 685 -14.92 -14.20 27.84
C LYS A 685 -15.54 -15.58 27.55
N ALA A 686 -16.77 -15.61 27.05
CA ALA A 686 -17.46 -16.84 26.65
C ALA A 686 -16.81 -17.53 25.45
N SER A 687 -16.21 -16.76 24.52
CA SER A 687 -15.64 -17.27 23.26
C SER A 687 -14.11 -17.37 23.26
N GLY A 688 -13.44 -17.13 24.40
CA GLY A 688 -11.97 -17.14 24.50
C GLY A 688 -11.28 -15.97 23.79
N VAL A 689 -11.99 -14.85 23.57
CA VAL A 689 -11.46 -13.63 22.94
C VAL A 689 -11.14 -12.58 24.03
N LEU A 690 -9.88 -12.18 24.12
CA LEU A 690 -9.46 -11.07 24.99
C LEU A 690 -9.81 -9.74 24.30
N VAL A 691 -10.66 -8.94 24.94
CA VAL A 691 -11.08 -7.61 24.46
C VAL A 691 -10.34 -6.51 25.23
N LEU A 692 -9.51 -5.76 24.56
CA LEU A 692 -8.74 -4.63 25.10
C LEU A 692 -9.34 -3.29 24.62
N GLY A 693 -9.42 -2.31 25.44
CA GLY A 693 -9.96 -0.97 25.14
C GLY A 693 -11.38 -0.83 25.67
N HIS A 694 -12.24 0.15 25.25
CA HIS A 694 -12.01 1.04 24.11
C HIS A 694 -10.92 2.09 24.44
N THR A 695 -10.20 2.49 23.40
CA THR A 695 -9.21 3.57 23.50
C THR A 695 -9.43 4.59 22.38
N PRO A 696 -9.11 5.87 22.56
CA PRO A 696 -9.05 6.79 21.42
C PRO A 696 -8.11 6.24 20.35
N SER A 697 -8.50 6.33 19.07
CA SER A 697 -7.58 6.03 17.98
C SER A 697 -6.39 6.99 17.99
N PRO A 698 -5.23 6.65 17.42
CA PRO A 698 -4.07 7.54 17.33
C PRO A 698 -4.39 8.90 16.68
N LEU A 699 -5.30 8.90 15.70
CA LEU A 699 -5.92 10.10 15.16
C LEU A 699 -7.38 10.17 15.67
N PRO A 700 -7.61 10.80 16.84
CA PRO A 700 -8.88 10.68 17.56
C PRO A 700 -10.01 11.50 16.94
N LEU A 701 -9.68 12.45 16.05
CA LEU A 701 -10.65 13.29 15.34
C LEU A 701 -10.30 13.34 13.87
N LEU A 702 -11.25 12.98 13.02
CA LEU A 702 -11.08 13.03 11.56
C LEU A 702 -12.43 13.37 10.90
N ARG A 703 -12.43 14.39 10.03
CA ARG A 703 -13.62 14.83 9.26
C ARG A 703 -14.87 15.00 10.16
N GLY A 704 -14.73 15.68 11.30
CA GLY A 704 -15.82 15.94 12.24
C GLY A 704 -16.32 14.73 13.02
N ARG A 705 -15.58 13.61 13.02
CA ARG A 705 -15.94 12.38 13.75
C ARG A 705 -14.89 12.05 14.80
N LYS A 706 -15.33 11.71 16.01
CA LYS A 706 -14.50 11.11 17.07
C LYS A 706 -14.24 9.64 16.72
N ARG A 707 -13.03 9.16 16.95
CA ARG A 707 -12.59 7.78 16.60
C ARG A 707 -12.06 7.07 17.82
N PHE A 708 -12.48 5.82 17.96
CA PHE A 708 -12.08 4.89 19.02
C PHE A 708 -11.79 3.52 18.45
N GLN A 709 -11.10 2.69 19.25
CA GLN A 709 -10.78 1.33 18.84
C GLN A 709 -10.71 0.36 20.01
N TRP A 710 -10.97 -0.90 19.71
CA TRP A 710 -10.71 -2.07 20.55
C TRP A 710 -9.71 -2.98 19.86
N ALA A 711 -8.84 -3.64 20.61
CA ALA A 711 -8.02 -4.73 20.12
C ALA A 711 -8.56 -6.06 20.61
N PHE A 712 -8.85 -6.97 19.69
CA PHE A 712 -9.35 -8.32 19.95
C PHE A 712 -8.25 -9.34 19.71
N LYS A 713 -7.94 -10.16 20.72
CA LYS A 713 -6.99 -11.28 20.62
C LYS A 713 -7.75 -12.58 20.84
N GLY A 714 -7.70 -13.51 19.88
CA GLY A 714 -8.37 -14.82 19.96
C GLY A 714 -7.54 -15.91 19.28
N GLN A 715 -7.95 -17.17 19.45
CA GLN A 715 -7.27 -18.29 18.80
C GLN A 715 -7.69 -18.45 17.34
N ASP A 716 -8.92 -18.11 17.03
CA ASP A 716 -9.49 -18.25 15.68
C ASP A 716 -10.29 -17.00 15.27
N TRP A 717 -10.51 -16.89 13.95
CA TRP A 717 -11.24 -15.76 13.36
C TRP A 717 -12.75 -15.85 13.57
N THR A 718 -13.30 -17.06 13.77
CA THR A 718 -14.74 -17.27 13.96
C THR A 718 -15.20 -16.67 15.26
N SER A 719 -14.48 -16.95 16.35
CA SER A 719 -14.74 -16.38 17.67
C SER A 719 -14.63 -14.85 17.67
N ILE A 720 -13.60 -14.28 17.03
CA ILE A 720 -13.43 -12.82 16.91
C ILE A 720 -14.60 -12.19 16.13
N ARG A 721 -14.99 -12.79 15.00
CA ARG A 721 -16.11 -12.30 14.19
C ARG A 721 -17.45 -12.42 14.91
N SER A 722 -17.65 -13.48 15.70
CA SER A 722 -18.86 -13.65 16.51
C SER A 722 -19.03 -12.51 17.51
N VAL A 723 -17.97 -12.19 18.27
CA VAL A 723 -18.00 -11.07 19.23
C VAL A 723 -18.28 -9.73 18.52
N PHE A 724 -17.62 -9.49 17.39
CA PHE A 724 -17.89 -8.27 16.60
C PHE A 724 -19.33 -8.24 16.05
N HIS A 725 -19.88 -9.37 15.63
CA HIS A 725 -21.26 -9.47 15.13
C HIS A 725 -22.25 -9.06 16.22
N GLU A 726 -22.09 -9.56 17.46
CA GLU A 726 -22.91 -9.17 18.62
C GLU A 726 -22.86 -7.65 18.85
N MET A 727 -21.65 -7.06 18.82
CA MET A 727 -21.49 -5.60 18.94
C MET A 727 -22.26 -4.85 17.83
N ARG A 728 -22.18 -5.34 16.59
CA ARG A 728 -22.84 -4.70 15.43
C ARG A 728 -24.36 -4.80 15.52
N VAL A 729 -24.89 -5.93 15.99
CA VAL A 729 -26.33 -6.12 16.19
C VAL A 729 -26.86 -5.21 17.33
N ALA A 730 -26.08 -5.06 18.39
CA ALA A 730 -26.43 -4.20 19.53
C ALA A 730 -26.25 -2.70 19.26
N ALA A 731 -25.48 -2.33 18.25
CA ALA A 731 -25.21 -0.91 17.91
C ALA A 731 -26.48 -0.19 17.41
N PRO A 732 -26.60 1.14 17.62
CA PRO A 732 -27.75 1.91 17.16
C PRO A 732 -27.87 1.88 15.63
N ARG A 733 -29.10 1.77 15.13
CA ARG A 733 -29.39 1.67 13.67
C ARG A 733 -29.50 3.03 12.97
N ASP A 734 -29.28 4.14 13.67
CA ASP A 734 -29.36 5.49 13.14
C ASP A 734 -28.21 5.90 12.20
N GLY A 735 -27.22 5.03 12.00
CA GLY A 735 -26.05 5.25 11.14
C GLY A 735 -25.04 6.27 11.69
N LYS A 736 -25.27 6.84 12.88
CA LYS A 736 -24.34 7.79 13.50
C LYS A 736 -23.12 7.09 14.05
N LEU A 737 -23.27 5.96 14.74
CA LEU A 737 -22.17 5.09 15.15
C LEU A 737 -21.81 4.15 14.00
N ARG A 738 -20.57 4.23 13.55
CA ARG A 738 -20.00 3.31 12.54
C ARG A 738 -19.03 2.36 13.19
N LEU A 739 -19.20 1.08 12.98
CA LEU A 739 -18.29 0.03 13.43
C LEU A 739 -17.67 -0.65 12.21
N ALA A 740 -16.37 -0.89 12.27
CA ALA A 740 -15.61 -1.62 11.24
C ALA A 740 -14.66 -2.62 11.90
N LEU A 741 -14.59 -3.82 11.34
CA LEU A 741 -13.64 -4.86 11.76
C LEU A 741 -12.46 -4.88 10.80
N ASP A 742 -11.28 -4.65 11.34
CA ASP A 742 -10.00 -4.78 10.63
C ASP A 742 -9.31 -6.07 11.10
N ILE A 743 -9.41 -7.09 10.25
CA ILE A 743 -8.79 -8.40 10.49
C ILE A 743 -7.32 -8.32 10.13
N ASP A 744 -6.47 -8.82 11.00
CA ASP A 744 -5.01 -8.83 10.81
C ASP A 744 -4.46 -7.44 10.43
N PRO A 745 -4.60 -6.44 11.31
CA PRO A 745 -4.20 -5.08 11.02
C PRO A 745 -2.69 -5.01 10.79
N VAL A 746 -2.30 -4.40 9.69
CA VAL A 746 -0.89 -4.12 9.40
C VAL A 746 -0.44 -2.87 10.14
N ASN A 747 -1.34 -1.94 10.42
CA ASN A 747 -1.04 -0.72 11.13
C ASN A 747 -2.03 -0.55 12.28
N MET A 748 -1.48 -0.42 13.48
CA MET A 748 -2.27 -0.18 14.69
C MET A 748 -2.48 1.31 14.98
N LEU A 749 -1.95 2.20 14.12
CA LEU A 749 -2.02 3.66 14.21
C LEU A 749 -3.20 4.25 13.46
#